data_117b4eade97bed5b891e996b5d7abb2d
#
_entry.id   117b4eade97bed5b891e996b5d7abb2d
#
_cell.length_a   1.000
_cell.length_b   1.000
_cell.length_c   1.000
_cell.angle_alpha   90.00
_cell.angle_beta   90.00
_cell.angle_gamma   90.00
#
_symmetry.space_group_name_H-M   'P 1'
#
loop_
_entity.id
_entity.type
_entity.pdbx_description
1 polymer ?
#
loop_
_entity_poly.entity_id
_entity_poly.type
_entity_poly.pdbx_seq_one_letter_code
_entity_poly.pdbx_strand_id
1 'polypeptide(L)'
;MTFDQRKHRPLLQQTYVRAVLAALVVLFAATGAGLAQTYQKPPQAVLDVLNAPVPPQGALSPARDYMLLVQGVRYPPISELAQPMLRLAGLRINPNTSGPHRDAYFVAMTLKKIADSSERKLLLPQGAKVGFPVWSADGKRFAFTNTTASGIELWSGDATSGRVWKLKNLAVNSVYGTPLQWMPDNRTLLVQTVPSKRGAAPAEETVPKAPNIQESTGKAGPVRTYQDLLKNAHDEDLFDYYATAQLAFVDAESGKATMLGQPAIFETAEPAPDGAHLLVARIHRPYSYLNPVDDFPKEVEVWDRNAKVLHKIASRPLADDVPIEGVPKGPRNYEWRPTEDATLVWAEALDEGDPRKKVPFRDRIMMLKAPFAAQPTEIFKTEQRFTGTQWGEGGDFVFVRDYDRDRRWIRTQMLDVDKPATAPRVLWSHSVNERYNNPGSPLTRLLSNGQRVVERSGDWIYLTGAGASPEGDRPFLDRLNLQTLKTERLFRSDAQAYETVVALLTDDAHQVITRRERPIEPANYYVRTLDPNTKATGSNNDDASLRALTNIPDLTPQLRGIRKQLVKYKRADGVDLSFTLYLPPGYKEGTRLPTVIWAYPLEFNDPATAGQVTGSTQRYTTIVGPSHLFFLLAGYAVLDNATMPIVGDPETMNNTYVEQIVASAKAAIDKATEMGVTDPERVGVGGHSYGAFMTANLLAHSDLFRAGIARSGAYNRTLTPFGFQSERRTLWEAPDLYVKVSPFMVANKINEPILLIHGEADNNSGTFPIQSERMYQAIKGNGGTVRYVTLPLEAHGYAARETTEHVLYEMINWFDKYVKNAPPRAGQRAEK
;
A
#
# COMPACT_ATOMS: atom_id res chain seq x y z
N MET A 1 -54.32 -63.67 -57.85
CA MET A 1 -53.33 -63.12 -58.78
C MET A 1 -52.55 -62.05 -58.06
N THR A 2 -51.35 -62.41 -57.74
CA THR A 2 -50.36 -61.60 -57.09
C THR A 2 -49.68 -60.65 -58.01
N PHE A 3 -49.54 -59.39 -57.71
CA PHE A 3 -48.56 -58.54 -58.35
C PHE A 3 -47.68 -57.86 -57.25
N ASP A 4 -46.45 -58.23 -57.33
CA ASP A 4 -45.29 -57.70 -56.53
C ASP A 4 -44.90 -56.31 -57.09
N GLN A 5 -44.80 -55.29 -56.20
CA GLN A 5 -44.18 -54.00 -56.53
C GLN A 5 -43.17 -53.65 -55.46
N ARG A 6 -41.99 -54.24 -55.62
CA ARG A 6 -40.77 -53.66 -55.04
C ARG A 6 -39.88 -53.08 -56.14
N LYS A 7 -39.34 -51.91 -55.78
CA LYS A 7 -38.21 -51.19 -56.43
C LYS A 7 -38.60 -49.92 -57.19
N HIS A 8 -38.40 -48.82 -56.46
CA HIS A 8 -37.60 -47.69 -56.87
C HIS A 8 -37.75 -46.59 -55.81
N ARG A 9 -36.84 -46.56 -54.79
CA ARG A 9 -36.56 -45.36 -53.97
C ARG A 9 -35.35 -44.68 -54.64
N PRO A 10 -35.41 -43.35 -54.95
CA PRO A 10 -34.37 -42.70 -55.72
C PRO A 10 -33.19 -42.36 -54.81
N LEU A 11 -32.00 -42.61 -55.36
CA LEU A 11 -30.69 -42.22 -54.83
C LEU A 11 -30.58 -40.72 -54.43
N LEU A 12 -31.47 -39.88 -54.85
CA LEU A 12 -31.54 -38.44 -54.59
C LEU A 12 -31.79 -38.09 -53.10
N GLN A 13 -32.49 -38.89 -52.32
CA GLN A 13 -32.75 -38.59 -50.95
C GLN A 13 -31.51 -38.82 -50.02
N GLN A 14 -30.67 -39.79 -50.35
CA GLN A 14 -29.45 -40.03 -49.60
C GLN A 14 -28.37 -38.97 -49.83
N THR A 15 -28.31 -38.37 -51.01
CA THR A 15 -27.38 -37.30 -51.37
C THR A 15 -27.78 -35.98 -50.69
N TYR A 16 -29.07 -35.69 -50.60
CA TYR A 16 -29.59 -34.51 -49.89
C TYR A 16 -29.37 -34.59 -48.36
N VAL A 17 -29.62 -35.75 -47.75
CA VAL A 17 -29.38 -35.93 -46.30
C VAL A 17 -27.89 -35.86 -45.98
N ARG A 18 -27.01 -36.38 -46.84
CA ARG A 18 -25.55 -36.24 -46.65
C ARG A 18 -25.06 -34.81 -46.87
N ALA A 19 -25.63 -34.08 -47.83
CA ALA A 19 -25.30 -32.68 -48.05
C ALA A 19 -25.79 -31.76 -46.90
N VAL A 20 -26.98 -32.03 -46.35
CA VAL A 20 -27.54 -31.30 -45.19
C VAL A 20 -26.77 -31.62 -43.90
N LEU A 21 -26.38 -32.89 -43.71
CA LEU A 21 -25.51 -33.28 -42.56
C LEU A 21 -24.10 -32.70 -42.71
N ALA A 22 -23.53 -32.68 -43.92
CA ALA A 22 -22.23 -32.01 -44.16
C ALA A 22 -22.32 -30.50 -44.00
N ALA A 23 -23.40 -29.85 -44.44
CA ALA A 23 -23.64 -28.42 -44.20
C ALA A 23 -23.90 -28.10 -42.73
N LEU A 24 -24.59 -28.96 -41.98
CA LEU A 24 -24.75 -28.83 -40.53
C LEU A 24 -23.43 -29.02 -39.76
N VAL A 25 -22.60 -29.97 -40.19
CA VAL A 25 -21.25 -30.15 -39.58
C VAL A 25 -20.32 -28.96 -39.91
N VAL A 26 -20.42 -28.39 -41.10
CA VAL A 26 -19.68 -27.18 -41.48
C VAL A 26 -20.26 -25.94 -40.77
N LEU A 27 -21.58 -25.84 -40.58
CA LEU A 27 -22.16 -24.78 -39.74
C LEU A 27 -21.82 -24.94 -38.25
N PHE A 28 -21.76 -26.15 -37.71
CA PHE A 28 -21.28 -26.41 -36.33
C PHE A 28 -19.77 -26.21 -36.19
N ALA A 29 -18.99 -26.43 -37.25
CA ALA A 29 -17.56 -26.08 -37.25
C ALA A 29 -17.30 -24.59 -37.43
N ALA A 30 -18.27 -23.84 -38.04
CA ALA A 30 -18.20 -22.38 -38.18
C ALA A 30 -18.87 -21.61 -37.03
N THR A 31 -19.66 -22.27 -36.17
CA THR A 31 -20.07 -21.71 -34.88
C THR A 31 -18.89 -21.87 -33.91
N GLY A 32 -17.96 -20.94 -34.01
CA GLY A 32 -16.83 -20.68 -33.22
C GLY A 32 -16.60 -21.64 -32.07
N ALA A 33 -15.63 -22.54 -32.21
CA ALA A 33 -14.75 -22.75 -31.11
C ALA A 33 -14.32 -21.35 -30.66
N GLY A 34 -14.98 -20.82 -29.64
CA GLY A 34 -14.48 -19.66 -28.94
C GLY A 34 -13.08 -20.09 -28.49
N LEU A 35 -12.07 -19.65 -29.23
CA LEU A 35 -10.68 -19.82 -28.83
C LEU A 35 -10.65 -19.34 -27.40
N ALA A 36 -10.45 -20.24 -26.45
CA ALA A 36 -10.28 -19.86 -25.06
C ALA A 36 -9.25 -18.75 -25.06
N GLN A 37 -9.66 -17.55 -24.66
CA GLN A 37 -8.75 -16.41 -24.67
C GLN A 37 -7.64 -16.71 -23.68
N THR A 38 -6.46 -17.02 -24.20
CA THR A 38 -5.27 -17.20 -23.37
C THR A 38 -4.69 -15.84 -22.99
N TYR A 39 -3.96 -15.79 -21.89
CA TYR A 39 -3.19 -14.60 -21.53
C TYR A 39 -2.28 -14.21 -22.68
N GLN A 40 -2.43 -12.98 -23.16
CA GLN A 40 -1.63 -12.42 -24.25
C GLN A 40 -0.39 -11.75 -23.68
N LYS A 41 0.63 -11.61 -24.52
CA LYS A 41 1.91 -10.99 -24.13
C LYS A 41 2.11 -9.66 -24.87
N PRO A 42 2.63 -8.64 -24.20
CA PRO A 42 3.04 -7.40 -24.83
C PRO A 42 4.28 -7.61 -25.71
N PRO A 43 4.71 -6.60 -26.48
CA PRO A 43 5.93 -6.67 -27.29
C PRO A 43 7.17 -7.11 -26.48
N GLN A 44 8.12 -7.76 -27.15
CA GLN A 44 9.30 -8.34 -26.48
C GLN A 44 10.10 -7.29 -25.69
N ALA A 45 10.28 -6.08 -26.20
CA ALA A 45 10.96 -5.01 -25.48
C ALA A 45 10.31 -4.66 -24.11
N VAL A 46 8.99 -4.81 -23.99
CA VAL A 46 8.26 -4.66 -22.74
C VAL A 46 8.53 -5.85 -21.82
N LEU A 47 8.49 -7.08 -22.35
CA LEU A 47 8.76 -8.30 -21.59
C LEU A 47 10.17 -8.31 -21.00
N ASP A 48 11.18 -7.86 -21.75
CA ASP A 48 12.57 -7.82 -21.32
C ASP A 48 12.76 -6.92 -20.08
N VAL A 49 12.03 -5.82 -20.01
CA VAL A 49 12.03 -4.93 -18.84
C VAL A 49 11.17 -5.49 -17.70
N LEU A 50 9.98 -5.96 -18.04
CA LEU A 50 9.02 -6.47 -17.05
C LEU A 50 9.59 -7.64 -16.26
N ASN A 51 10.26 -8.57 -16.96
CA ASN A 51 10.81 -9.80 -16.39
C ASN A 51 12.27 -9.66 -15.89
N ALA A 52 12.84 -8.46 -15.93
CA ALA A 52 14.16 -8.21 -15.37
C ALA A 52 14.20 -8.54 -13.87
N PRO A 53 15.34 -9.04 -13.33
CA PRO A 53 15.47 -9.35 -11.91
C PRO A 53 15.15 -8.16 -11.01
N VAL A 54 14.72 -8.42 -9.79
CA VAL A 54 14.50 -7.39 -8.77
C VAL A 54 15.82 -7.08 -8.06
N PRO A 55 16.20 -5.82 -7.87
CA PRO A 55 17.32 -5.49 -6.98
C PRO A 55 17.05 -6.00 -5.55
N PRO A 56 18.05 -6.49 -4.82
CA PRO A 56 17.87 -6.93 -3.45
C PRO A 56 17.54 -5.75 -2.53
N GLN A 57 16.74 -6.03 -1.49
CA GLN A 57 16.40 -5.08 -0.45
C GLN A 57 17.34 -5.27 0.75
N GLY A 58 17.81 -4.16 1.33
CA GLY A 58 18.66 -4.20 2.52
C GLY A 58 17.85 -4.16 3.81
N ALA A 59 18.11 -5.07 4.73
CA ALA A 59 17.63 -5.07 6.11
C ALA A 59 18.85 -4.88 7.03
N LEU A 60 19.05 -3.65 7.49
CA LEU A 60 20.19 -3.29 8.35
C LEU A 60 19.99 -3.87 9.76
N SER A 61 21.07 -4.44 10.35
CA SER A 61 21.04 -4.88 11.74
C SER A 61 20.94 -3.67 12.70
N PRO A 62 20.28 -3.79 13.86
CA PRO A 62 20.20 -2.70 14.84
C PRO A 62 21.57 -2.22 15.32
N ALA A 63 22.55 -3.12 15.45
CA ALA A 63 23.95 -2.78 15.80
C ALA A 63 24.69 -2.12 14.63
N ARG A 64 24.11 -2.10 13.43
CA ARG A 64 24.68 -1.50 12.20
C ARG A 64 26.00 -2.16 11.75
N ASP A 65 26.26 -3.39 12.20
CA ASP A 65 27.44 -4.19 11.82
C ASP A 65 27.21 -4.98 10.54
N TYR A 66 25.95 -5.36 10.29
CA TYR A 66 25.53 -6.20 9.20
C TYR A 66 24.31 -5.65 8.47
N MET A 67 24.16 -6.08 7.22
CA MET A 67 22.98 -5.89 6.41
C MET A 67 22.58 -7.20 5.75
N LEU A 68 21.33 -7.63 5.87
CA LEU A 68 20.77 -8.71 5.07
C LEU A 68 20.25 -8.13 3.76
N LEU A 69 20.78 -8.62 2.65
CA LEU A 69 20.27 -8.33 1.31
C LEU A 69 19.31 -9.45 0.92
N VAL A 70 18.02 -9.13 0.84
CA VAL A 70 16.96 -10.10 0.54
C VAL A 70 16.50 -9.96 -0.90
N GLN A 71 16.46 -11.08 -1.64
CA GLN A 71 16.08 -11.14 -3.04
C GLN A 71 14.63 -11.58 -3.18
N GLY A 72 13.75 -10.68 -3.61
CA GLY A 72 12.33 -10.96 -3.83
C GLY A 72 12.04 -11.56 -5.20
N VAL A 73 10.80 -12.03 -5.36
CA VAL A 73 10.18 -12.38 -6.65
C VAL A 73 9.30 -11.23 -7.10
N ARG A 74 9.50 -10.75 -8.33
CA ARG A 74 8.76 -9.58 -8.83
C ARG A 74 7.28 -9.89 -9.06
N TYR A 75 7.01 -10.98 -9.78
CA TYR A 75 5.67 -11.41 -10.14
C TYR A 75 5.55 -12.91 -9.89
N PRO A 76 4.74 -13.36 -8.94
CA PRO A 76 4.42 -14.77 -8.79
C PRO A 76 3.66 -15.26 -10.04
N PRO A 77 3.73 -16.54 -10.37
CA PRO A 77 2.87 -17.12 -11.39
C PRO A 77 1.40 -17.12 -10.91
N ILE A 78 0.45 -17.09 -11.85
CA ILE A 78 -0.98 -17.09 -11.51
C ILE A 78 -1.40 -18.32 -10.70
N SER A 79 -0.68 -19.41 -10.80
CA SER A 79 -0.90 -20.61 -10.00
C SER A 79 -0.75 -20.38 -8.49
N GLU A 80 -0.01 -19.35 -8.07
CA GLU A 80 0.05 -18.96 -6.65
C GLU A 80 -1.22 -18.24 -6.21
N LEU A 81 -1.82 -17.42 -7.08
CA LEU A 81 -3.10 -16.79 -6.80
C LEU A 81 -4.26 -17.81 -6.80
N ALA A 82 -4.07 -18.92 -7.50
CA ALA A 82 -5.03 -20.01 -7.58
C ALA A 82 -4.99 -20.98 -6.37
N GLN A 83 -4.11 -20.74 -5.38
CA GLN A 83 -4.14 -21.48 -4.13
C GLN A 83 -5.48 -21.29 -3.40
N PRO A 84 -5.92 -22.25 -2.60
CA PRO A 84 -7.15 -22.11 -1.83
C PRO A 84 -7.15 -20.82 -1.00
N MET A 85 -8.27 -20.10 -1.03
CA MET A 85 -8.44 -18.83 -0.34
C MET A 85 -9.78 -18.80 0.39
N LEU A 86 -9.72 -18.61 1.70
CA LEU A 86 -10.88 -18.27 2.52
C LEU A 86 -10.93 -16.74 2.68
N ARG A 87 -12.15 -16.20 2.63
CA ARG A 87 -12.44 -14.78 2.82
C ARG A 87 -13.26 -14.62 4.07
N LEU A 88 -12.61 -14.29 5.18
CA LEU A 88 -13.22 -14.31 6.51
C LEU A 88 -12.85 -13.05 7.29
N ALA A 89 -13.84 -12.32 7.74
CA ALA A 89 -13.68 -11.13 8.58
C ALA A 89 -12.74 -10.05 8.00
N GLY A 90 -12.74 -9.87 6.67
CA GLY A 90 -11.84 -8.94 5.97
C GLY A 90 -10.47 -9.55 5.64
N LEU A 91 -10.17 -10.75 6.11
CA LEU A 91 -8.91 -11.46 5.86
C LEU A 91 -9.01 -12.38 4.66
N ARG A 92 -7.86 -12.60 4.02
CA ARG A 92 -7.66 -13.62 2.98
C ARG A 92 -6.68 -14.66 3.47
N ILE A 93 -7.17 -15.84 3.76
CA ILE A 93 -6.45 -16.89 4.45
C ILE A 93 -6.18 -18.05 3.49
N ASN A 94 -4.95 -18.56 3.49
CA ASN A 94 -4.63 -19.83 2.87
C ASN A 94 -4.87 -20.96 3.90
N PRO A 95 -5.90 -21.80 3.73
CA PRO A 95 -6.23 -22.85 4.69
C PRO A 95 -5.14 -23.92 4.83
N ASN A 96 -4.30 -24.11 3.82
CA ASN A 96 -3.23 -25.10 3.86
C ASN A 96 -2.06 -24.67 4.75
N THR A 97 -1.84 -23.36 4.89
CA THR A 97 -0.66 -22.83 5.59
C THR A 97 -0.96 -22.24 6.96
N SER A 98 -2.22 -21.92 7.26
CA SER A 98 -2.61 -21.07 8.41
C SER A 98 -1.89 -19.74 8.41
N GLY A 99 -1.90 -19.10 7.26
CA GLY A 99 -1.33 -17.77 7.04
C GLY A 99 -2.10 -17.00 5.98
N PRO A 100 -1.61 -15.83 5.58
CA PRO A 100 -2.23 -15.04 4.52
C PRO A 100 -2.24 -15.82 3.20
N HIS A 101 -3.31 -15.67 2.42
CA HIS A 101 -3.41 -16.28 1.10
C HIS A 101 -2.24 -15.89 0.21
N ARG A 102 -1.80 -14.65 0.33
CA ARG A 102 -0.67 -14.11 -0.40
C ARG A 102 0.13 -13.18 0.50
N ASP A 103 1.44 -13.41 0.52
CA ASP A 103 2.38 -12.53 1.18
C ASP A 103 3.60 -12.30 0.27
N ALA A 104 4.31 -11.20 0.47
CA ALA A 104 5.59 -10.98 -0.19
C ALA A 104 6.64 -11.96 0.38
N TYR A 105 7.40 -12.61 -0.49
CA TYR A 105 8.43 -13.53 -0.06
C TYR A 105 9.76 -13.33 -0.81
N PHE A 106 10.80 -13.84 -0.20
CA PHE A 106 12.16 -13.78 -0.72
C PHE A 106 12.69 -15.19 -0.97
N VAL A 107 13.54 -15.31 -1.97
CA VAL A 107 14.07 -16.61 -2.42
C VAL A 107 15.56 -16.75 -2.14
N ALA A 108 16.24 -15.67 -1.76
CA ALA A 108 17.64 -15.68 -1.38
C ALA A 108 17.93 -14.58 -0.36
N MET A 109 18.91 -14.81 0.49
CA MET A 109 19.47 -13.85 1.44
C MET A 109 20.99 -13.85 1.37
N THR A 110 21.60 -12.67 1.42
CA THR A 110 23.04 -12.48 1.53
C THR A 110 23.32 -11.61 2.74
N LEU A 111 24.16 -12.10 3.64
CA LEU A 111 24.63 -11.34 4.78
C LEU A 111 25.85 -10.53 4.35
N LYS A 112 25.79 -9.23 4.55
CA LYS A 112 26.84 -8.28 4.24
C LYS A 112 27.38 -7.65 5.51
N LYS A 113 28.69 -7.65 5.69
CA LYS A 113 29.36 -6.98 6.80
C LYS A 113 29.65 -5.53 6.42
N ILE A 114 29.26 -4.58 7.26
CA ILE A 114 29.36 -3.13 6.96
C ILE A 114 30.83 -2.67 6.98
N ALA A 115 31.65 -3.18 7.90
CA ALA A 115 33.03 -2.72 8.09
C ALA A 115 33.91 -2.89 6.86
N ASP A 116 33.88 -4.06 6.22
CA ASP A 116 34.75 -4.46 5.13
C ASP A 116 34.03 -4.79 3.82
N SER A 117 32.72 -4.64 3.80
CA SER A 117 31.83 -4.94 2.64
C SER A 117 31.89 -6.43 2.19
N SER A 118 32.40 -7.34 3.02
CA SER A 118 32.40 -8.77 2.72
C SER A 118 30.98 -9.33 2.69
N GLU A 119 30.74 -10.34 1.84
CA GLU A 119 29.44 -10.96 1.63
C GLU A 119 29.46 -12.46 1.91
N ARG A 120 28.37 -12.95 2.47
CA ARG A 120 28.13 -14.38 2.64
C ARG A 120 26.71 -14.72 2.23
N LYS A 121 26.53 -15.55 1.22
CA LYS A 121 25.23 -16.10 0.83
C LYS A 121 24.75 -17.08 1.89
N LEU A 122 23.52 -16.91 2.36
CA LEU A 122 22.90 -17.79 3.36
C LEU A 122 22.32 -19.03 2.67
N LEU A 123 22.47 -20.18 3.31
CA LEU A 123 21.94 -21.46 2.80
C LEU A 123 20.48 -21.63 3.21
N LEU A 124 19.56 -21.17 2.39
CA LEU A 124 18.12 -21.35 2.56
C LEU A 124 17.69 -22.75 2.05
N PRO A 125 16.52 -23.27 2.52
CA PRO A 125 15.97 -24.52 1.99
C PRO A 125 15.66 -24.40 0.49
N GLN A 126 15.62 -25.56 -0.19
CA GLN A 126 15.25 -25.59 -1.62
C GLN A 126 13.79 -25.10 -1.78
N GLY A 127 13.55 -24.22 -2.75
CA GLY A 127 12.24 -23.64 -3.01
C GLY A 127 11.75 -22.68 -1.91
N ALA A 128 12.70 -22.10 -1.17
CA ALA A 128 12.38 -21.18 -0.07
C ALA A 128 11.44 -20.06 -0.48
N LYS A 129 10.43 -19.80 0.35
CA LYS A 129 9.56 -18.64 0.34
C LYS A 129 9.62 -17.99 1.71
N VAL A 130 10.69 -17.26 1.96
CA VAL A 130 10.97 -16.71 3.28
C VAL A 130 10.38 -15.33 3.44
N GLY A 131 9.84 -15.06 4.63
CA GLY A 131 9.39 -13.74 5.03
C GLY A 131 10.56 -12.78 5.26
N PHE A 132 10.24 -11.50 5.44
CA PHE A 132 11.26 -10.49 5.76
C PHE A 132 11.91 -10.81 7.12
N PRO A 133 13.25 -10.78 7.24
CA PRO A 133 13.93 -11.16 8.46
C PRO A 133 13.74 -10.10 9.56
N VAL A 134 13.52 -10.57 10.79
CA VAL A 134 13.38 -9.75 12.00
C VAL A 134 14.66 -9.92 12.83
N TRP A 135 15.41 -8.84 13.00
CA TRP A 135 16.63 -8.81 13.79
C TRP A 135 16.35 -8.82 15.29
N SER A 136 17.19 -9.53 16.07
CA SER A 136 17.28 -9.27 17.51
C SER A 136 17.82 -7.86 17.75
N ALA A 137 17.46 -7.23 18.87
CA ALA A 137 17.84 -5.85 19.13
C ALA A 137 19.35 -5.65 19.29
N ASP A 138 20.07 -6.68 19.71
CA ASP A 138 21.55 -6.69 19.78
C ASP A 138 22.22 -6.90 18.40
N GLY A 139 21.44 -7.12 17.34
CA GLY A 139 21.94 -7.33 15.97
C GLY A 139 22.68 -8.64 15.72
N LYS A 140 22.75 -9.54 16.73
CA LYS A 140 23.52 -10.79 16.61
C LYS A 140 22.76 -11.93 15.95
N ARG A 141 21.42 -11.90 16.02
CA ARG A 141 20.54 -12.92 15.46
C ARG A 141 19.45 -12.29 14.61
N PHE A 142 18.89 -13.11 13.76
CA PHE A 142 17.68 -12.77 13.01
C PHE A 142 16.78 -13.99 12.92
N ALA A 143 15.48 -13.77 12.83
CA ALA A 143 14.49 -14.81 12.66
C ALA A 143 13.63 -14.51 11.43
N PHE A 144 13.12 -15.55 10.79
CA PHE A 144 12.23 -15.41 9.63
C PHE A 144 11.33 -16.63 9.50
N THR A 145 10.23 -16.46 8.79
CA THR A 145 9.34 -17.55 8.42
C THR A 145 9.72 -18.13 7.06
N ASN A 146 9.38 -19.40 6.82
CA ASN A 146 9.42 -20.01 5.50
C ASN A 146 8.10 -20.68 5.20
N THR A 147 7.37 -20.18 4.20
CA THR A 147 6.07 -20.72 3.82
C THR A 147 6.26 -21.90 2.90
N THR A 148 5.71 -23.05 3.31
CA THR A 148 5.69 -24.30 2.54
C THR A 148 4.28 -24.60 2.02
N ALA A 149 4.11 -25.68 1.30
CA ALA A 149 2.79 -26.09 0.81
C ALA A 149 1.78 -26.46 1.92
N SER A 150 2.26 -26.78 3.12
CA SER A 150 1.44 -27.32 4.21
C SER A 150 1.57 -26.59 5.54
N GLY A 151 2.23 -25.45 5.58
CA GLY A 151 2.41 -24.66 6.80
C GLY A 151 3.53 -23.65 6.71
N ILE A 152 3.70 -22.88 7.78
CA ILE A 152 4.73 -21.86 7.91
C ILE A 152 5.72 -22.32 8.97
N GLU A 153 6.98 -22.46 8.54
CA GLU A 153 8.11 -22.83 9.39
C GLU A 153 8.74 -21.60 10.03
N LEU A 154 9.33 -21.78 11.20
CA LEU A 154 10.15 -20.78 11.88
C LEU A 154 11.63 -21.11 11.72
N TRP A 155 12.42 -20.13 11.34
CA TRP A 155 13.85 -20.21 11.14
C TRP A 155 14.60 -19.15 11.93
N SER A 156 15.80 -19.44 12.36
CA SER A 156 16.70 -18.50 13.01
C SER A 156 18.05 -18.47 12.28
N GLY A 157 18.78 -17.37 12.44
CA GLY A 157 20.11 -17.18 11.89
C GLY A 157 21.02 -16.41 12.83
N ASP A 158 22.33 -16.66 12.70
CA ASP A 158 23.40 -16.01 13.44
C ASP A 158 24.20 -15.11 12.48
N ALA A 159 24.32 -13.84 12.83
CA ALA A 159 24.95 -12.82 11.99
C ALA A 159 26.47 -12.99 11.88
N THR A 160 27.13 -13.56 12.90
CA THR A 160 28.59 -13.72 12.89
C THR A 160 29.02 -14.87 11.99
N SER A 161 28.35 -16.02 12.16
CA SER A 161 28.67 -17.23 11.38
C SER A 161 27.96 -17.28 10.03
N GLY A 162 26.84 -16.56 9.84
CA GLY A 162 25.98 -16.66 8.68
C GLY A 162 25.23 -17.99 8.59
N ARG A 163 25.19 -18.77 9.68
CA ARG A 163 24.43 -20.01 9.77
C ARG A 163 22.95 -19.70 9.93
N VAL A 164 22.08 -20.44 9.23
CA VAL A 164 20.65 -20.44 9.42
C VAL A 164 20.16 -21.86 9.73
N TRP A 165 19.11 -21.98 10.55
CA TRP A 165 18.56 -23.28 10.94
C TRP A 165 17.07 -23.19 11.20
N LYS A 166 16.37 -24.28 10.94
CA LYS A 166 14.96 -24.45 11.25
C LYS A 166 14.76 -24.72 12.74
N LEU A 167 13.84 -24.00 13.36
CA LEU A 167 13.34 -24.30 14.69
C LEU A 167 12.24 -25.38 14.55
N LYS A 168 12.56 -26.59 15.01
CA LYS A 168 11.78 -27.79 14.74
C LYS A 168 10.50 -27.87 15.59
N ASN A 169 9.54 -28.68 15.15
CA ASN A 169 8.29 -29.00 15.87
C ASN A 169 7.38 -27.80 16.14
N LEU A 170 7.44 -26.79 15.31
CA LEU A 170 6.62 -25.59 15.37
C LEU A 170 5.96 -25.34 14.02
N ALA A 171 4.69 -25.01 14.02
CA ALA A 171 3.96 -24.47 12.90
C ALA A 171 3.48 -23.08 13.29
N VAL A 172 3.92 -22.05 12.56
CA VAL A 172 3.52 -20.67 12.81
C VAL A 172 2.09 -20.45 12.34
N ASN A 173 1.25 -19.81 13.15
CA ASN A 173 -0.01 -19.23 12.71
C ASN A 173 0.22 -17.77 12.38
N SER A 174 0.06 -17.38 11.12
CA SER A 174 0.24 -16.03 10.62
C SER A 174 -1.06 -15.47 10.01
N VAL A 175 -2.22 -15.98 10.45
CA VAL A 175 -3.54 -15.54 9.94
C VAL A 175 -3.85 -14.14 10.38
N TYR A 176 -3.56 -13.81 11.65
CA TYR A 176 -3.87 -12.50 12.23
C TYR A 176 -2.85 -12.10 13.30
N GLY A 177 -2.63 -10.79 13.47
CA GLY A 177 -1.65 -10.24 14.40
C GLY A 177 -0.19 -10.45 13.97
N THR A 178 0.74 -10.24 14.89
CA THR A 178 2.20 -10.38 14.64
C THR A 178 2.66 -11.80 14.92
N PRO A 179 3.07 -12.57 13.90
CA PRO A 179 3.34 -13.99 14.06
C PRO A 179 4.58 -14.30 14.90
N LEU A 180 5.58 -13.41 14.92
CA LEU A 180 6.80 -13.58 15.69
C LEU A 180 7.43 -12.24 16.07
N GLN A 181 8.05 -12.17 17.25
CA GLN A 181 8.85 -11.04 17.71
C GLN A 181 9.88 -11.47 18.75
N TRP A 182 10.95 -10.70 18.87
CA TRP A 182 11.97 -10.97 19.86
C TRP A 182 11.55 -10.50 21.26
N MET A 183 11.87 -11.32 22.27
CA MET A 183 11.84 -10.89 23.67
C MET A 183 13.05 -9.98 23.96
N PRO A 184 12.97 -9.14 25.01
CA PRO A 184 14.06 -8.25 25.41
C PRO A 184 15.39 -8.94 25.72
N ASP A 185 15.37 -10.25 25.97
CA ASP A 185 16.57 -11.05 26.22
C ASP A 185 17.40 -11.35 24.96
N ASN A 186 16.94 -10.94 23.77
CA ASN A 186 17.58 -11.15 22.46
C ASN A 186 17.86 -12.62 22.13
N ARG A 187 17.21 -13.54 22.83
CA ARG A 187 17.38 -14.99 22.69
C ARG A 187 16.05 -15.72 22.47
N THR A 188 15.01 -15.27 23.13
CA THR A 188 13.67 -15.86 23.08
C THR A 188 12.82 -15.14 22.03
N LEU A 189 12.08 -15.91 21.26
CA LEU A 189 11.02 -15.41 20.37
C LEU A 189 9.65 -15.63 21.03
N LEU A 190 8.79 -14.64 21.00
CA LEU A 190 7.36 -14.80 21.24
C LEU A 190 6.69 -15.09 19.89
N VAL A 191 6.04 -16.24 19.78
CA VAL A 191 5.54 -16.77 18.50
C VAL A 191 4.07 -17.16 18.62
N GLN A 192 3.26 -16.81 17.64
CA GLN A 192 1.94 -17.37 17.42
C GLN A 192 2.06 -18.70 16.67
N THR A 193 1.61 -19.79 17.28
CA THR A 193 1.67 -21.12 16.69
C THR A 193 0.30 -21.69 16.43
N VAL A 194 0.21 -22.62 15.48
CA VAL A 194 -1.01 -23.40 15.26
C VAL A 194 -1.24 -24.29 16.48
N PRO A 195 -2.43 -24.27 17.12
CA PRO A 195 -2.71 -25.12 18.28
C PRO A 195 -2.59 -26.61 17.94
N SER A 196 -1.81 -27.36 18.72
CA SER A 196 -1.53 -28.79 18.46
C SER A 196 -2.77 -29.69 18.51
N LYS A 197 -3.81 -29.25 19.21
CA LYS A 197 -5.09 -30.00 19.37
C LYS A 197 -6.23 -29.35 18.58
N ARG A 198 -5.93 -28.58 17.50
CA ARG A 198 -6.95 -27.85 16.74
C ARG A 198 -8.03 -28.77 16.11
N GLY A 199 -7.73 -30.06 15.83
CA GLY A 199 -8.64 -30.96 15.14
C GLY A 199 -8.78 -30.68 13.63
N ALA A 200 -9.84 -31.16 13.02
CA ALA A 200 -10.17 -30.91 11.63
C ALA A 200 -10.93 -29.59 11.48
N ALA A 201 -10.77 -28.94 10.34
CA ALA A 201 -11.54 -27.74 10.04
C ALA A 201 -13.06 -28.03 10.00
N PRO A 202 -13.91 -27.08 10.39
CA PRO A 202 -15.35 -27.19 10.22
C PRO A 202 -15.70 -27.55 8.77
N ALA A 203 -16.52 -28.62 8.61
CA ALA A 203 -16.94 -29.04 7.28
C ALA A 203 -18.08 -28.16 6.78
N GLU A 204 -18.04 -27.81 5.49
CA GLU A 204 -19.14 -27.10 4.84
C GLU A 204 -20.38 -27.97 4.78
N GLU A 205 -21.52 -27.43 5.20
CA GLU A 205 -22.79 -28.13 5.08
C GLU A 205 -23.26 -28.12 3.63
N THR A 206 -23.51 -29.30 3.09
CA THR A 206 -23.98 -29.43 1.69
C THR A 206 -25.39 -28.88 1.49
N VAL A 207 -26.18 -28.78 2.55
CA VAL A 207 -27.57 -28.26 2.53
C VAL A 207 -27.69 -27.20 3.61
N PRO A 208 -28.02 -25.94 3.25
CA PRO A 208 -28.24 -24.88 4.23
C PRO A 208 -29.39 -25.26 5.19
N LYS A 209 -29.15 -25.18 6.51
CA LYS A 209 -30.17 -25.48 7.53
C LYS A 209 -31.14 -24.33 7.76
N ALA A 210 -30.72 -23.10 7.47
CA ALA A 210 -31.51 -21.90 7.69
C ALA A 210 -31.07 -20.78 6.73
N PRO A 211 -31.91 -19.76 6.50
CA PRO A 211 -31.47 -18.54 5.83
C PRO A 211 -30.50 -17.73 6.70
N ASN A 212 -29.63 -16.93 6.08
CA ASN A 212 -28.85 -15.95 6.81
C ASN A 212 -29.72 -14.73 7.14
N ILE A 213 -29.74 -14.33 8.39
CA ILE A 213 -30.53 -13.20 8.88
C ILE A 213 -29.58 -12.15 9.45
N GLN A 214 -29.70 -10.92 8.96
CA GLN A 214 -29.06 -9.75 9.53
C GLN A 214 -30.15 -8.77 9.98
N GLU A 215 -30.05 -8.30 11.21
CA GLU A 215 -31.04 -7.42 11.81
C GLU A 215 -30.35 -6.17 12.38
N SER A 216 -30.98 -5.02 12.22
CA SER A 216 -30.55 -3.77 12.85
C SER A 216 -31.61 -3.33 13.85
N THR A 217 -31.20 -2.94 15.05
CA THR A 217 -32.06 -2.46 16.13
C THR A 217 -32.27 -0.94 16.09
N GLY A 218 -31.99 -0.29 14.98
CA GLY A 218 -32.17 1.15 14.77
C GLY A 218 -31.01 2.03 15.27
N LYS A 219 -29.89 1.43 15.73
CA LYS A 219 -28.68 2.16 16.04
C LYS A 219 -27.95 2.52 14.75
N ALA A 220 -27.67 3.81 14.51
CA ALA A 220 -26.93 4.25 13.35
C ALA A 220 -25.45 3.83 13.47
N GLY A 221 -24.95 3.16 12.44
CA GLY A 221 -23.54 2.81 12.28
C GLY A 221 -23.18 3.04 10.81
N PRO A 222 -22.36 4.05 10.46
CA PRO A 222 -21.95 4.25 9.07
C PRO A 222 -21.04 3.12 8.64
N VAL A 223 -21.56 2.27 7.78
CA VAL A 223 -20.82 1.12 7.24
C VAL A 223 -20.13 1.55 5.96
N ARG A 224 -18.79 1.47 5.97
CA ARG A 224 -18.03 1.50 4.72
C ARG A 224 -18.24 0.19 3.96
N THR A 225 -18.12 0.23 2.67
CA THR A 225 -18.32 -0.92 1.79
C THR A 225 -17.11 -1.87 1.89
N TYR A 226 -17.00 -2.61 2.98
CA TYR A 226 -15.95 -3.61 3.19
C TYR A 226 -16.18 -4.87 2.36
N GLN A 227 -15.12 -5.64 2.13
CA GLN A 227 -15.14 -6.90 1.41
C GLN A 227 -14.60 -8.06 2.26
N ASP A 228 -14.79 -9.27 1.78
CA ASP A 228 -14.25 -10.50 2.38
C ASP A 228 -14.76 -10.72 3.83
N LEU A 229 -15.94 -10.18 4.15
CA LEU A 229 -16.57 -10.28 5.47
C LEU A 229 -17.13 -11.67 5.73
N LEU A 230 -17.42 -11.96 7.00
CA LEU A 230 -18.19 -13.13 7.40
C LEU A 230 -19.63 -13.03 6.84
N LYS A 231 -20.23 -14.16 6.51
CA LYS A 231 -21.55 -14.21 5.87
C LYS A 231 -22.57 -15.04 6.67
N ASN A 232 -22.10 -15.97 7.49
CA ASN A 232 -22.93 -16.92 8.22
C ASN A 232 -22.17 -17.54 9.39
N ALA A 233 -22.83 -18.38 10.19
CA ALA A 233 -22.24 -19.05 11.34
C ALA A 233 -21.08 -20.01 10.97
N HIS A 234 -21.12 -20.61 9.78
CA HIS A 234 -20.02 -21.45 9.31
C HIS A 234 -18.75 -20.64 9.07
N ASP A 235 -18.88 -19.44 8.48
CA ASP A 235 -17.74 -18.52 8.33
C ASP A 235 -17.17 -18.09 9.68
N GLU A 236 -18.02 -17.91 10.70
CA GLU A 236 -17.56 -17.62 12.07
C GLU A 236 -16.76 -18.79 12.65
N ASP A 237 -17.23 -20.02 12.46
CA ASP A 237 -16.54 -21.23 12.93
C ASP A 237 -15.21 -21.45 12.19
N LEU A 238 -15.17 -21.15 10.89
CA LEU A 238 -13.93 -21.17 10.10
C LEU A 238 -12.96 -20.06 10.57
N PHE A 239 -13.48 -18.87 10.87
CA PHE A 239 -12.66 -17.80 11.41
C PHE A 239 -12.07 -18.17 12.76
N ASP A 240 -12.88 -18.67 13.70
CA ASP A 240 -12.38 -19.18 14.97
C ASP A 240 -11.31 -20.26 14.78
N TYR A 241 -11.53 -21.19 13.85
CA TYR A 241 -10.60 -22.28 13.60
C TYR A 241 -9.25 -21.81 13.07
N TYR A 242 -9.21 -20.90 12.08
CA TYR A 242 -7.98 -20.47 11.43
C TYR A 242 -7.27 -19.34 12.17
N ALA A 243 -7.99 -18.38 12.73
CA ALA A 243 -7.41 -17.23 13.41
C ALA A 243 -6.96 -17.57 14.84
N THR A 244 -7.49 -18.63 15.48
CA THR A 244 -7.02 -19.06 16.80
C THR A 244 -5.58 -19.53 16.74
N ALA A 245 -4.73 -18.90 17.55
CA ALA A 245 -3.32 -19.21 17.72
C ALA A 245 -3.01 -19.60 19.16
N GLN A 246 -1.91 -20.33 19.37
CA GLN A 246 -1.31 -20.61 20.67
C GLN A 246 -0.01 -19.83 20.79
N LEU A 247 0.08 -18.95 21.79
CA LEU A 247 1.34 -18.25 22.06
C LEU A 247 2.39 -19.24 22.61
N ALA A 248 3.65 -18.99 22.24
CA ALA A 248 4.80 -19.75 22.73
C ALA A 248 6.03 -18.88 22.87
N PHE A 249 6.80 -19.12 23.95
CA PHE A 249 8.17 -18.69 24.02
C PHE A 249 9.07 -19.73 23.38
N VAL A 250 9.88 -19.35 22.41
CA VAL A 250 10.73 -20.23 21.64
C VAL A 250 12.19 -19.77 21.75
N ASP A 251 13.07 -20.63 22.29
CA ASP A 251 14.50 -20.38 22.26
C ASP A 251 15.01 -20.41 20.82
N ALA A 252 15.57 -19.31 20.38
CA ALA A 252 15.97 -19.11 18.97
C ALA A 252 17.15 -19.98 18.52
N GLU A 253 17.87 -20.63 19.42
CA GLU A 253 18.98 -21.51 19.12
C GLU A 253 18.56 -22.98 19.09
N SER A 254 17.92 -23.46 20.16
CA SER A 254 17.53 -24.86 20.31
C SER A 254 16.16 -25.20 19.71
N GLY A 255 15.30 -24.23 19.51
CA GLY A 255 13.90 -24.42 19.13
C GLY A 255 13.00 -24.94 20.25
N LYS A 256 13.50 -24.99 21.50
CA LYS A 256 12.69 -25.39 22.65
C LYS A 256 11.54 -24.38 22.83
N ALA A 257 10.30 -24.86 22.74
CA ALA A 257 9.11 -24.08 22.90
C ALA A 257 8.46 -24.30 24.26
N THR A 258 7.97 -23.23 24.88
CA THR A 258 7.13 -23.27 26.08
C THR A 258 5.82 -22.56 25.75
N MET A 259 4.70 -23.30 25.76
CA MET A 259 3.39 -22.74 25.45
C MET A 259 2.93 -21.77 26.54
N LEU A 260 2.28 -20.70 26.14
CA LEU A 260 1.84 -19.61 26.99
C LEU A 260 0.32 -19.46 26.91
N GLY A 261 -0.37 -19.62 28.05
CA GLY A 261 -1.81 -19.44 28.15
C GLY A 261 -2.65 -20.43 27.35
N GLN A 262 -3.90 -20.08 27.11
CA GLN A 262 -4.83 -20.87 26.29
C GLN A 262 -4.84 -20.32 24.86
N PRO A 263 -5.16 -21.15 23.86
CA PRO A 263 -5.38 -20.67 22.49
C PRO A 263 -6.46 -19.58 22.44
N ALA A 264 -6.22 -18.54 21.66
CA ALA A 264 -7.16 -17.45 21.40
C ALA A 264 -6.86 -16.78 20.05
N ILE A 265 -7.69 -15.85 19.64
CA ILE A 265 -7.42 -14.96 18.51
C ILE A 265 -6.70 -13.73 19.04
N PHE A 266 -5.41 -13.60 18.75
CA PHE A 266 -4.58 -12.51 19.24
C PHE A 266 -4.42 -11.42 18.19
N GLU A 267 -4.94 -10.23 18.48
CA GLU A 267 -4.62 -9.01 17.73
C GLU A 267 -3.21 -8.53 18.10
N THR A 268 -2.92 -8.52 19.39
CA THR A 268 -1.65 -8.04 19.95
C THR A 268 -1.16 -9.03 21.01
N ALA A 269 0.14 -9.27 21.02
CA ALA A 269 0.86 -9.93 22.11
C ALA A 269 2.28 -9.35 22.14
N GLU A 270 2.48 -8.24 22.87
CA GLU A 270 3.74 -7.48 22.86
C GLU A 270 4.46 -7.55 24.21
N PRO A 271 5.77 -7.89 24.23
CA PRO A 271 6.55 -7.86 25.46
C PRO A 271 6.78 -6.42 25.94
N ALA A 272 6.65 -6.21 27.22
CA ALA A 272 7.14 -4.99 27.88
C ALA A 272 8.68 -4.93 27.84
N PRO A 273 9.27 -3.74 28.04
CA PRO A 273 10.72 -3.56 28.05
C PRO A 273 11.46 -4.47 29.04
N ASP A 274 10.84 -4.84 30.16
CA ASP A 274 11.42 -5.76 31.17
C ASP A 274 11.37 -7.25 30.77
N GLY A 275 10.61 -7.58 29.70
CA GLY A 275 10.39 -8.95 29.27
C GLY A 275 9.63 -9.83 30.25
N ALA A 276 9.13 -9.28 31.37
CA ALA A 276 8.36 -9.99 32.38
C ALA A 276 6.85 -9.85 32.18
N HIS A 277 6.43 -8.80 31.48
CA HIS A 277 5.04 -8.47 31.20
C HIS A 277 4.75 -8.53 29.71
N LEU A 278 3.49 -8.78 29.35
CA LEU A 278 2.99 -8.77 27.98
C LEU A 278 1.71 -7.91 27.91
N LEU A 279 1.61 -7.06 26.92
CA LEU A 279 0.34 -6.47 26.50
C LEU A 279 -0.33 -7.45 25.56
N VAL A 280 -1.56 -7.86 25.87
CA VAL A 280 -2.31 -8.84 25.10
C VAL A 280 -3.69 -8.30 24.75
N ALA A 281 -4.03 -8.31 23.46
CA ALA A 281 -5.38 -8.02 22.99
C ALA A 281 -5.96 -9.28 22.32
N ARG A 282 -7.09 -9.77 22.85
CA ARG A 282 -7.75 -11.00 22.40
C ARG A 282 -9.13 -10.68 21.86
N ILE A 283 -9.39 -11.13 20.61
CA ILE A 283 -10.67 -11.00 19.95
C ILE A 283 -11.61 -12.13 20.41
N HIS A 284 -12.90 -11.82 20.52
CA HIS A 284 -13.93 -12.78 20.88
C HIS A 284 -15.28 -12.45 20.22
N ARG A 285 -16.20 -13.42 20.22
CA ARG A 285 -17.59 -13.23 19.81
C ARG A 285 -18.33 -12.20 20.72
N PRO A 286 -19.42 -11.55 20.18
CA PRO A 286 -20.05 -11.78 18.87
C PRO A 286 -19.29 -11.08 17.74
N TYR A 287 -19.27 -11.69 16.54
CA TYR A 287 -18.65 -11.13 15.35
C TYR A 287 -19.63 -10.28 14.55
N SER A 288 -19.12 -9.60 13.51
CA SER A 288 -19.91 -8.77 12.60
C SER A 288 -19.87 -9.30 11.18
N TYR A 289 -21.00 -9.19 10.48
CA TYR A 289 -21.09 -9.44 9.05
C TYR A 289 -20.97 -8.15 8.21
N LEU A 290 -20.77 -7.00 8.88
CA LEU A 290 -20.65 -5.68 8.24
C LEU A 290 -19.29 -5.04 8.46
N ASN A 291 -18.53 -5.51 9.44
CA ASN A 291 -17.25 -4.96 9.86
C ASN A 291 -16.13 -6.02 9.78
N PRO A 292 -14.89 -5.61 9.48
CA PRO A 292 -13.73 -6.51 9.51
C PRO A 292 -13.29 -6.82 10.94
N VAL A 293 -12.36 -7.75 11.07
CA VAL A 293 -11.82 -8.24 12.36
C VAL A 293 -11.29 -7.15 13.28
N ASP A 294 -10.74 -6.07 12.73
CA ASP A 294 -10.18 -4.96 13.51
C ASP A 294 -11.24 -4.25 14.37
N ASP A 295 -12.50 -4.33 13.98
CA ASP A 295 -13.63 -3.74 14.70
C ASP A 295 -14.30 -4.70 15.69
N PHE A 296 -13.87 -5.98 15.74
CA PHE A 296 -14.49 -7.00 16.59
C PHE A 296 -14.25 -6.76 18.09
N PRO A 297 -15.12 -7.31 18.95
CA PRO A 297 -14.97 -7.22 20.40
C PRO A 297 -13.64 -7.79 20.85
N LYS A 298 -13.01 -7.13 21.80
CA LYS A 298 -11.70 -7.55 22.30
C LYS A 298 -11.47 -7.22 23.77
N GLU A 299 -10.73 -8.10 24.44
CA GLU A 299 -10.18 -7.89 25.76
C GLU A 299 -8.73 -7.43 25.65
N VAL A 300 -8.39 -6.32 26.31
CA VAL A 300 -7.02 -5.78 26.38
C VAL A 300 -6.51 -5.92 27.80
N GLU A 301 -5.42 -6.65 27.95
CA GLU A 301 -4.94 -7.11 29.25
C GLU A 301 -3.42 -7.01 29.35
N VAL A 302 -2.90 -6.89 30.58
CA VAL A 302 -1.50 -7.12 30.88
C VAL A 302 -1.35 -8.49 31.52
N TRP A 303 -0.50 -9.33 30.94
CA TRP A 303 -0.18 -10.67 31.42
C TRP A 303 1.24 -10.77 31.97
N ASP A 304 1.46 -11.71 32.91
CA ASP A 304 2.81 -12.16 33.24
C ASP A 304 3.31 -13.26 32.27
N ARG A 305 4.54 -13.71 32.44
CA ARG A 305 5.14 -14.78 31.61
C ARG A 305 4.47 -16.14 31.75
N ASN A 306 3.55 -16.32 32.68
CA ASN A 306 2.77 -17.56 32.86
C ASN A 306 1.34 -17.41 32.33
N ALA A 307 1.06 -16.32 31.61
CA ALA A 307 -0.27 -15.95 31.12
C ALA A 307 -1.32 -15.69 32.21
N LYS A 308 -0.86 -15.34 33.41
CA LYS A 308 -1.76 -14.82 34.44
C LYS A 308 -2.10 -13.39 34.09
N VAL A 309 -3.39 -13.08 34.01
CA VAL A 309 -3.86 -11.69 33.86
C VAL A 309 -3.55 -10.92 35.14
N LEU A 310 -2.71 -9.90 35.02
CA LEU A 310 -2.34 -9.00 36.12
C LEU A 310 -3.28 -7.81 36.17
N HIS A 311 -3.67 -7.30 35.00
CA HIS A 311 -4.55 -6.16 34.91
C HIS A 311 -5.38 -6.21 33.60
N LYS A 312 -6.65 -5.82 33.68
CA LYS A 312 -7.53 -5.62 32.54
C LYS A 312 -7.61 -4.14 32.21
N ILE A 313 -7.07 -3.74 31.07
CA ILE A 313 -7.04 -2.36 30.61
C ILE A 313 -8.39 -1.95 30.05
N ALA A 314 -8.96 -2.79 29.16
CA ALA A 314 -10.24 -2.51 28.50
C ALA A 314 -10.95 -3.79 28.09
N SER A 315 -12.28 -3.71 28.07
CA SER A 315 -13.18 -4.60 27.36
C SER A 315 -13.85 -3.77 26.28
N ARG A 316 -13.49 -4.01 25.05
CA ARG A 316 -14.00 -3.21 23.93
C ARG A 316 -15.13 -3.96 23.23
N PRO A 317 -16.33 -3.37 23.11
CA PRO A 317 -17.41 -3.95 22.32
C PRO A 317 -17.09 -3.88 20.83
N LEU A 318 -17.94 -4.49 20.01
CA LEU A 318 -17.94 -4.31 18.56
C LEU A 318 -17.98 -2.81 18.21
N ALA A 319 -17.05 -2.37 17.35
CA ALA A 319 -16.92 -0.96 16.95
C ALA A 319 -17.79 -0.64 15.72
N ASP A 320 -19.07 -1.02 15.77
CA ASP A 320 -20.03 -0.82 14.67
C ASP A 320 -20.70 0.56 14.66
N ASP A 321 -20.45 1.40 15.67
CA ASP A 321 -21.00 2.73 15.83
C ASP A 321 -19.97 3.87 15.68
N VAL A 322 -18.77 3.58 15.20
CA VAL A 322 -17.74 4.59 15.02
C VAL A 322 -18.15 5.54 13.88
N PRO A 323 -18.24 6.85 14.13
CA PRO A 323 -18.60 7.83 13.09
C PRO A 323 -17.58 7.85 11.95
N ILE A 324 -17.96 8.37 10.78
CA ILE A 324 -17.03 8.61 9.65
C ILE A 324 -15.86 9.47 10.14
N GLU A 325 -14.62 8.99 9.91
CA GLU A 325 -13.37 9.58 10.41
C GLU A 325 -13.31 9.73 11.94
N GLY A 326 -14.19 9.05 12.66
CA GLY A 326 -14.17 8.96 14.11
C GLY A 326 -13.18 7.93 14.65
N VAL A 327 -13.17 7.77 15.95
CA VAL A 327 -12.38 6.75 16.66
C VAL A 327 -13.28 6.01 17.65
N PRO A 328 -12.95 4.76 18.01
CA PRO A 328 -13.67 4.04 19.03
C PRO A 328 -13.63 4.76 20.38
N LYS A 329 -14.70 4.60 21.17
CA LYS A 329 -14.76 5.09 22.55
C LYS A 329 -13.86 4.27 23.46
N GLY A 330 -13.37 4.92 24.52
CA GLY A 330 -12.50 4.28 25.52
C GLY A 330 -11.03 4.18 25.09
N PRO A 331 -10.25 3.36 25.82
CA PRO A 331 -8.83 3.22 25.60
C PRO A 331 -8.49 2.66 24.19
N ARG A 332 -7.49 3.25 23.55
CA ARG A 332 -6.96 2.86 22.25
C ARG A 332 -5.50 3.27 22.09
N ASN A 333 -4.81 2.80 21.04
CA ASN A 333 -3.40 3.13 20.76
C ASN A 333 -2.50 2.80 21.96
N TYR A 334 -2.59 1.57 22.41
CA TYR A 334 -1.77 1.10 23.54
C TYR A 334 -0.32 0.92 23.09
N GLU A 335 0.62 1.32 23.97
CA GLU A 335 2.05 1.09 23.76
C GLU A 335 2.79 1.03 25.11
N TRP A 336 3.90 0.33 25.13
CA TRP A 336 4.83 0.37 26.25
C TRP A 336 5.70 1.63 26.17
N ARG A 337 5.93 2.31 27.30
CA ARG A 337 6.97 3.34 27.40
C ARG A 337 8.34 2.66 27.25
N PRO A 338 9.13 2.95 26.20
CA PRO A 338 10.31 2.17 25.84
C PRO A 338 11.43 2.13 26.89
N THR A 339 11.52 3.15 27.72
CA THR A 339 12.61 3.39 28.67
C THR A 339 12.26 3.04 30.13
N GLU A 340 11.07 2.50 30.35
CA GLU A 340 10.59 2.05 31.66
C GLU A 340 10.29 0.54 31.59
N ASP A 341 10.53 -0.16 32.72
CA ASP A 341 10.39 -1.63 32.77
C ASP A 341 9.04 -2.13 32.28
N ALA A 342 7.95 -1.59 32.84
CA ALA A 342 6.59 -1.93 32.44
C ALA A 342 5.65 -0.75 32.76
N THR A 343 5.62 0.21 31.86
CA THR A 343 4.73 1.36 31.91
C THR A 343 3.93 1.42 30.65
N LEU A 344 2.61 1.23 30.74
CA LEU A 344 1.69 1.24 29.61
C LEU A 344 1.13 2.65 29.41
N VAL A 345 1.00 3.06 28.15
CA VAL A 345 0.44 4.34 27.70
C VAL A 345 -0.68 4.07 26.69
N TRP A 346 -1.74 4.88 26.73
CA TRP A 346 -2.85 4.80 25.77
C TRP A 346 -3.58 6.13 25.64
N ALA A 347 -4.40 6.28 24.62
CA ALA A 347 -5.25 7.44 24.40
C ALA A 347 -6.73 7.13 24.62
N GLU A 348 -7.51 8.13 25.07
CA GLU A 348 -8.97 8.06 25.21
C GLU A 348 -9.63 9.28 24.62
N ALA A 349 -10.74 9.08 23.87
CA ALA A 349 -11.48 10.16 23.24
C ALA A 349 -12.35 10.92 24.26
N LEU A 350 -12.26 12.25 24.27
CA LEU A 350 -13.06 13.16 25.09
C LEU A 350 -14.29 13.69 24.37
N ASP A 351 -14.38 13.48 23.04
CA ASP A 351 -15.49 13.82 22.17
C ASP A 351 -16.38 12.61 21.85
N GLU A 352 -16.29 11.55 22.64
CA GLU A 352 -16.96 10.25 22.39
C GLU A 352 -16.57 9.63 21.04
N GLY A 353 -15.42 10.00 20.48
CA GLY A 353 -14.94 9.52 19.18
C GLY A 353 -15.57 10.20 17.97
N ASP A 354 -16.52 11.12 18.13
CA ASP A 354 -17.18 11.84 17.05
C ASP A 354 -16.43 13.14 16.70
N PRO A 355 -15.78 13.22 15.53
CA PRO A 355 -15.02 14.40 15.12
C PRO A 355 -15.91 15.64 14.92
N ARG A 356 -17.23 15.50 14.78
CA ARG A 356 -18.18 16.61 14.64
C ARG A 356 -18.51 17.31 15.96
N LYS A 357 -18.25 16.63 17.11
CA LYS A 357 -18.41 17.24 18.42
C LYS A 357 -17.35 18.30 18.64
N LYS A 358 -17.78 19.50 19.06
CA LYS A 358 -16.88 20.60 19.44
C LYS A 358 -16.53 20.48 20.92
N VAL A 359 -15.28 20.22 21.21
CA VAL A 359 -14.72 20.07 22.56
C VAL A 359 -13.40 20.83 22.64
N PRO A 360 -12.98 21.30 23.82
CA PRO A 360 -11.70 22.00 23.98
C PRO A 360 -10.49 21.06 23.78
N PHE A 361 -10.63 19.79 24.14
CA PHE A 361 -9.65 18.74 23.94
C PHE A 361 -10.32 17.51 23.39
N ARG A 362 -9.75 16.92 22.34
CA ARG A 362 -10.32 15.73 21.69
C ARG A 362 -9.89 14.43 22.32
N ASP A 363 -8.66 14.39 22.84
CA ASP A 363 -8.12 13.19 23.47
C ASP A 363 -7.34 13.51 24.74
N ARG A 364 -7.30 12.51 25.64
CA ARG A 364 -6.35 12.47 26.76
C ARG A 364 -5.44 11.27 26.62
N ILE A 365 -4.21 11.43 27.08
CA ILE A 365 -3.22 10.36 27.10
C ILE A 365 -3.05 9.91 28.54
N MET A 366 -3.20 8.61 28.77
CA MET A 366 -3.17 7.97 30.07
C MET A 366 -1.92 7.11 30.21
N MET A 367 -1.45 6.93 31.42
CA MET A 367 -0.27 6.11 31.76
C MET A 367 -0.56 5.27 32.99
N LEU A 368 -0.10 4.03 33.00
CA LEU A 368 -0.19 3.10 34.11
C LEU A 368 1.08 2.26 34.24
N LYS A 369 1.72 2.34 35.41
CA LYS A 369 2.97 1.64 35.72
C LYS A 369 2.71 0.35 36.52
N ALA A 370 3.56 -0.65 36.32
CA ALA A 370 3.60 -1.84 37.17
C ALA A 370 3.72 -1.45 38.66
N PRO A 371 3.07 -2.17 39.57
CA PRO A 371 2.36 -3.45 39.40
C PRO A 371 0.89 -3.32 38.93
N PHE A 372 0.49 -2.22 38.29
CA PHE A 372 -0.84 -1.95 37.73
C PHE A 372 -1.99 -1.88 38.73
N ALA A 373 -1.64 -1.67 40.01
CA ALA A 373 -2.61 -1.58 41.11
C ALA A 373 -3.14 -0.15 41.34
N ALA A 374 -2.45 0.86 40.81
CA ALA A 374 -2.83 2.26 40.94
C ALA A 374 -3.90 2.63 39.90
N GLN A 375 -4.56 3.77 40.06
CA GLN A 375 -5.39 4.34 38.99
C GLN A 375 -4.48 4.92 37.91
N PRO A 376 -4.88 4.81 36.63
CA PRO A 376 -4.16 5.44 35.52
C PRO A 376 -4.02 6.95 35.72
N THR A 377 -2.88 7.50 35.38
CA THR A 377 -2.58 8.93 35.46
C THR A 377 -2.76 9.58 34.10
N GLU A 378 -3.50 10.69 34.03
CA GLU A 378 -3.54 11.52 32.83
C GLU A 378 -2.22 12.30 32.70
N ILE A 379 -1.51 12.12 31.58
CA ILE A 379 -0.22 12.77 31.35
C ILE A 379 -0.32 13.96 30.40
N PHE A 380 -1.30 13.96 29.49
CA PHE A 380 -1.50 15.05 28.54
C PHE A 380 -2.89 15.03 27.90
N LYS A 381 -3.34 16.18 27.41
CA LYS A 381 -4.51 16.33 26.55
C LYS A 381 -4.14 16.97 25.23
N THR A 382 -4.65 16.43 24.13
CA THR A 382 -4.50 17.02 22.81
C THR A 382 -5.75 17.79 22.40
N GLU A 383 -5.57 18.99 21.87
CA GLU A 383 -6.69 19.83 21.36
C GLU A 383 -7.31 19.20 20.11
N GLN A 384 -6.50 18.52 19.30
CA GLN A 384 -6.91 17.82 18.11
C GLN A 384 -6.83 16.30 18.30
N ARG A 385 -7.21 15.52 17.31
CA ARG A 385 -7.18 14.05 17.37
C ARG A 385 -5.75 13.53 17.55
N PHE A 386 -5.49 12.81 18.61
CA PHE A 386 -4.22 12.14 18.85
C PHE A 386 -3.90 11.12 17.76
N THR A 387 -2.67 11.16 17.22
CA THR A 387 -2.22 10.29 16.14
C THR A 387 -1.00 9.43 16.48
N GLY A 388 -0.37 9.64 17.65
CA GLY A 388 0.73 8.80 18.12
C GLY A 388 1.79 9.55 18.90
N THR A 389 2.73 8.77 19.41
CA THR A 389 3.89 9.23 20.18
C THR A 389 5.18 8.80 19.53
N GLN A 390 6.28 9.45 19.87
CA GLN A 390 7.65 8.99 19.61
C GLN A 390 8.50 9.31 20.84
N TRP A 391 8.96 8.27 21.54
CA TRP A 391 9.73 8.39 22.75
C TRP A 391 11.20 8.68 22.47
N GLY A 392 11.82 9.52 23.30
CA GLY A 392 13.25 9.79 23.26
C GLY A 392 14.07 8.67 23.90
N GLU A 393 15.29 8.51 23.43
CA GLU A 393 16.22 7.46 23.90
C GLU A 393 16.52 7.54 25.41
N GLY A 394 16.61 8.75 25.95
CA GLY A 394 16.83 8.96 27.39
C GLY A 394 15.58 8.85 28.26
N GLY A 395 14.39 8.74 27.64
CA GLY A 395 13.12 8.73 28.36
C GLY A 395 12.68 10.09 28.92
N ASP A 396 13.50 11.13 28.79
CA ASP A 396 13.28 12.48 29.30
C ASP A 396 12.33 13.32 28.40
N PHE A 397 11.96 12.82 27.24
CA PHE A 397 10.96 13.45 26.37
C PHE A 397 10.15 12.44 25.57
N VAL A 398 8.96 12.86 25.20
CA VAL A 398 8.12 12.21 24.19
C VAL A 398 7.57 13.24 23.22
N PHE A 399 7.56 12.91 21.93
CA PHE A 399 6.84 13.68 20.94
C PHE A 399 5.40 13.16 20.86
N VAL A 400 4.45 14.04 21.09
CA VAL A 400 3.02 13.77 20.95
C VAL A 400 2.52 14.49 19.71
N ARG A 401 1.81 13.76 18.88
CA ARG A 401 1.28 14.27 17.60
C ARG A 401 -0.23 14.29 17.65
N ASP A 402 -0.79 15.43 17.24
CA ASP A 402 -2.22 15.57 17.00
C ASP A 402 -2.53 16.09 15.59
N TYR A 403 -3.76 15.84 15.12
CA TYR A 403 -4.20 16.15 13.77
C TYR A 403 -5.57 16.85 13.78
N ASP A 404 -5.60 18.03 13.16
CA ASP A 404 -6.82 18.78 12.86
C ASP A 404 -7.32 18.35 11.47
N ARG A 405 -8.43 17.61 11.44
CA ARG A 405 -8.98 17.08 10.18
C ARG A 405 -9.53 18.18 9.27
N ASP A 406 -10.07 19.26 9.82
CA ASP A 406 -10.72 20.30 9.02
C ASP A 406 -9.69 21.20 8.34
N ARG A 407 -8.60 21.50 9.03
CA ARG A 407 -7.48 22.25 8.49
C ARG A 407 -6.47 21.38 7.74
N ARG A 408 -6.57 20.06 7.87
CA ARG A 408 -5.52 19.10 7.44
C ARG A 408 -4.16 19.47 8.01
N TRP A 409 -4.14 19.75 9.30
CA TRP A 409 -2.99 20.31 10.01
C TRP A 409 -2.47 19.36 11.06
N ILE A 410 -1.18 19.12 11.06
CA ILE A 410 -0.50 18.28 12.04
C ILE A 410 0.32 19.16 12.98
N ARG A 411 0.29 18.82 14.25
CA ARG A 411 1.12 19.45 15.28
C ARG A 411 1.87 18.37 16.03
N THR A 412 3.17 18.63 16.27
CA THR A 412 4.03 17.78 17.10
C THR A 412 4.52 18.60 18.29
N GLN A 413 4.27 18.09 19.49
CA GLN A 413 4.65 18.71 20.74
C GLN A 413 5.61 17.80 21.50
N MET A 414 6.63 18.39 22.16
CA MET A 414 7.57 17.70 23.04
C MET A 414 7.13 17.88 24.48
N LEU A 415 7.04 16.79 25.20
CA LEU A 415 6.67 16.72 26.62
C LEU A 415 7.76 16.03 27.42
N ASP A 416 7.91 16.42 28.70
CA ASP A 416 8.60 15.64 29.70
C ASP A 416 7.52 15.02 30.63
N VAL A 417 7.23 13.74 30.45
CA VAL A 417 6.14 13.07 31.19
C VAL A 417 6.44 12.85 32.67
N ASP A 418 7.73 12.93 33.08
CA ASP A 418 8.17 12.82 34.43
C ASP A 418 8.17 14.18 35.15
N LYS A 419 8.01 15.27 34.38
CA LYS A 419 7.85 16.64 34.87
C LYS A 419 6.59 17.30 34.29
N PRO A 420 5.39 16.86 34.68
CA PRO A 420 4.14 17.32 34.10
C PRO A 420 3.86 18.82 34.32
N ALA A 421 4.57 19.46 35.24
CA ALA A 421 4.50 20.91 35.41
C ALA A 421 5.26 21.70 34.32
N THR A 422 6.12 21.03 33.53
CA THR A 422 6.83 21.66 32.43
C THR A 422 5.89 21.86 31.27
N ALA A 423 5.74 23.08 30.78
CA ALA A 423 4.86 23.37 29.65
C ALA A 423 5.32 22.65 28.38
N PRO A 424 4.39 22.06 27.61
CA PRO A 424 4.71 21.45 26.34
C PRO A 424 5.35 22.42 25.36
N ARG A 425 6.30 21.96 24.56
CA ARG A 425 6.95 22.78 23.53
C ARG A 425 6.51 22.30 22.14
N VAL A 426 5.92 23.20 21.35
CA VAL A 426 5.58 22.90 19.96
C VAL A 426 6.89 22.84 19.16
N LEU A 427 7.15 21.68 18.54
CA LEU A 427 8.28 21.48 17.63
C LEU A 427 7.90 21.86 16.21
N TRP A 428 6.80 21.30 15.76
CA TRP A 428 6.32 21.50 14.39
C TRP A 428 4.81 21.67 14.37
N SER A 429 4.35 22.56 13.48
CA SER A 429 2.94 22.80 13.24
C SER A 429 2.78 23.23 11.77
N HIS A 430 2.23 22.35 10.94
CA HIS A 430 2.15 22.58 9.49
C HIS A 430 1.01 21.77 8.85
N SER A 431 0.62 22.14 7.63
CA SER A 431 -0.29 21.34 6.82
C SER A 431 0.32 19.96 6.53
N VAL A 432 -0.48 18.89 6.57
CA VAL A 432 -0.04 17.55 6.14
C VAL A 432 0.35 17.52 4.65
N ASN A 433 -0.14 18.48 3.88
CA ASN A 433 0.17 18.65 2.46
C ASN A 433 1.41 19.52 2.22
N GLU A 434 1.98 20.17 3.26
CA GLU A 434 3.19 20.98 3.14
C GLU A 434 4.40 20.08 2.88
N ARG A 435 5.08 20.31 1.77
CA ARG A 435 6.23 19.51 1.32
C ARG A 435 7.53 20.26 1.36
N TYR A 436 7.52 21.58 0.98
CA TYR A 436 8.74 22.37 0.86
C TYR A 436 9.35 22.72 2.22
N ASN A 437 8.51 22.95 3.22
CA ASN A 437 8.92 23.26 4.59
C ASN A 437 8.72 22.05 5.55
N ASN A 438 8.60 20.85 4.99
CA ASN A 438 8.46 19.65 5.82
C ASN A 438 9.76 19.41 6.60
N PRO A 439 9.72 19.34 7.94
CA PRO A 439 10.91 19.20 8.77
C PRO A 439 11.57 17.82 8.66
N GLY A 440 10.93 16.89 7.98
CA GLY A 440 11.34 15.50 7.96
C GLY A 440 10.83 14.71 9.15
N SER A 441 11.37 13.49 9.29
CA SER A 441 11.03 12.57 10.37
C SER A 441 12.26 12.26 11.23
N PRO A 442 12.12 12.14 12.57
CA PRO A 442 13.21 11.73 13.43
C PRO A 442 13.74 10.34 13.03
N LEU A 443 15.06 10.20 12.99
CA LEU A 443 15.70 8.90 12.94
C LEU A 443 15.47 8.17 14.25
N THR A 444 15.31 6.85 14.16
CA THR A 444 15.02 6.00 15.30
C THR A 444 15.98 4.83 15.36
N ARG A 445 16.24 4.34 16.58
CA ARG A 445 17.02 3.13 16.84
C ARG A 445 16.26 2.16 17.75
N LEU A 446 16.66 0.90 17.76
CA LEU A 446 16.21 -0.07 18.75
C LEU A 446 17.11 0.01 19.98
N LEU A 447 16.49 0.06 21.16
CA LEU A 447 17.16 -0.19 22.44
C LEU A 447 17.45 -1.69 22.58
N SER A 448 18.33 -2.06 23.51
CA SER A 448 18.65 -3.46 23.81
C SER A 448 17.45 -4.32 24.20
N ASN A 449 16.40 -3.72 24.72
CA ASN A 449 15.13 -4.35 25.07
C ASN A 449 14.16 -4.51 23.87
N GLY A 450 14.58 -4.16 22.66
CA GLY A 450 13.77 -4.27 21.44
C GLY A 450 12.79 -3.12 21.19
N GLN A 451 12.72 -2.15 22.10
CA GLN A 451 11.85 -0.98 21.93
C GLN A 451 12.50 0.07 21.02
N ARG A 452 11.66 0.78 20.26
CA ARG A 452 12.13 1.80 19.31
C ARG A 452 12.00 3.19 19.89
N VAL A 453 13.08 3.98 19.80
CA VAL A 453 13.14 5.35 20.30
C VAL A 453 13.72 6.30 19.26
N VAL A 454 13.49 7.60 19.45
CA VAL A 454 14.16 8.66 18.69
C VAL A 454 15.65 8.66 19.04
N GLU A 455 16.48 8.53 18.03
CA GLU A 455 17.94 8.51 18.18
C GLU A 455 18.45 9.88 18.57
N ARG A 456 19.35 9.91 19.59
CA ARG A 456 19.85 11.15 20.20
C ARG A 456 21.36 11.11 20.41
N SER A 457 22.02 12.25 20.21
CA SER A 457 23.41 12.47 20.57
C SER A 457 23.52 13.80 21.33
N GLY A 458 23.74 13.75 22.65
CA GLY A 458 23.65 14.94 23.51
C GLY A 458 22.28 15.62 23.43
N ASP A 459 22.25 16.90 23.07
CA ASP A 459 21.00 17.65 22.87
C ASP A 459 20.45 17.56 21.45
N TRP A 460 21.05 16.76 20.59
CA TRP A 460 20.68 16.69 19.18
C TRP A 460 19.90 15.43 18.84
N ILE A 461 18.85 15.59 18.05
CA ILE A 461 18.20 14.50 17.29
C ILE A 461 18.43 14.71 15.80
N TYR A 462 18.23 13.67 15.00
CA TYR A 462 18.48 13.68 13.58
C TYR A 462 17.18 13.51 12.79
N LEU A 463 17.02 14.30 11.73
CA LEU A 463 15.82 14.34 10.91
C LEU A 463 16.17 14.01 9.46
N THR A 464 15.42 13.14 8.82
CA THR A 464 15.55 12.86 7.39
C THR A 464 14.24 13.17 6.67
N GLY A 465 14.32 13.60 5.42
CA GLY A 465 13.14 13.91 4.62
C GLY A 465 13.43 13.92 3.13
N ALA A 466 12.37 13.98 2.33
CA ALA A 466 12.46 14.05 0.87
C ALA A 466 13.10 15.33 0.38
N GLY A 467 13.00 16.42 1.16
CA GLY A 467 13.56 17.72 0.79
C GLY A 467 12.96 18.28 -0.49
N ALA A 468 11.63 18.22 -0.58
CA ALA A 468 10.91 18.74 -1.74
C ALA A 468 11.25 20.22 -1.99
N SER A 469 11.29 20.59 -3.25
CA SER A 469 11.56 21.95 -3.69
C SER A 469 10.88 22.21 -5.05
N PRO A 470 10.82 23.46 -5.52
CA PRO A 470 10.31 23.75 -6.86
C PRO A 470 11.05 23.05 -8.01
N GLU A 471 12.28 22.53 -7.74
CA GLU A 471 13.11 21.79 -8.71
C GLU A 471 12.99 20.26 -8.53
N GLY A 472 12.19 19.80 -7.57
CA GLY A 472 12.01 18.40 -7.19
C GLY A 472 12.67 18.05 -5.86
N ASP A 473 12.55 16.78 -5.49
CA ASP A 473 13.04 16.27 -4.20
C ASP A 473 14.56 16.18 -4.18
N ARG A 474 15.14 16.69 -3.09
CA ARG A 474 16.56 16.54 -2.74
C ARG A 474 16.68 16.09 -1.28
N PRO A 475 16.70 14.78 -1.01
CA PRO A 475 16.73 14.24 0.35
C PRO A 475 17.82 14.85 1.22
N PHE A 476 17.54 14.90 2.52
CA PHE A 476 18.42 15.57 3.46
C PHE A 476 18.59 14.80 4.77
N LEU A 477 19.63 15.16 5.53
CA LEU A 477 19.84 14.89 6.94
C LEU A 477 20.04 16.21 7.66
N ASP A 478 19.18 16.51 8.61
CA ASP A 478 19.29 17.61 9.53
C ASP A 478 19.55 17.10 10.95
N ARG A 479 20.14 17.94 11.80
CA ARG A 479 20.10 17.76 13.25
C ARG A 479 19.31 18.89 13.88
N LEU A 480 18.49 18.57 14.86
CA LEU A 480 17.67 19.50 15.63
C LEU A 480 18.16 19.50 17.08
N ASN A 481 18.54 20.66 17.58
CA ASN A 481 18.87 20.83 19.01
C ASN A 481 17.59 20.96 19.82
N LEU A 482 17.36 20.05 20.77
CA LEU A 482 16.15 19.99 21.59
C LEU A 482 16.03 21.15 22.59
N GLN A 483 17.13 21.80 22.96
CA GLN A 483 17.11 22.94 23.89
C GLN A 483 16.75 24.24 23.16
N THR A 484 17.42 24.50 22.05
CA THR A 484 17.28 25.77 21.32
C THR A 484 16.27 25.71 20.17
N LEU A 485 15.84 24.53 19.74
CA LEU A 485 15.02 24.23 18.56
C LEU A 485 15.67 24.73 17.25
N LYS A 486 16.97 24.92 17.23
CA LYS A 486 17.70 25.24 16.01
C LYS A 486 17.97 23.97 15.21
N THR A 487 17.69 24.05 13.92
CA THR A 487 17.98 23.00 12.93
C THR A 487 19.23 23.35 12.15
N GLU A 488 20.11 22.38 11.95
CA GLU A 488 21.32 22.49 11.15
C GLU A 488 21.33 21.40 10.08
N ARG A 489 21.56 21.78 8.82
CA ARG A 489 21.67 20.85 7.70
C ARG A 489 23.06 20.20 7.68
N LEU A 490 23.10 18.86 7.85
CA LEU A 490 24.34 18.06 7.77
C LEU A 490 24.57 17.51 6.38
N PHE A 491 23.50 17.14 5.66
CA PHE A 491 23.58 16.57 4.34
C PHE A 491 22.36 16.98 3.49
N ARG A 492 22.58 17.19 2.22
CA ARG A 492 21.53 17.30 1.20
C ARG A 492 21.98 16.58 -0.06
N SER A 493 21.11 15.77 -0.65
CA SER A 493 21.40 15.07 -1.90
C SER A 493 21.89 16.04 -2.97
N ASP A 494 22.86 15.61 -3.75
CA ASP A 494 23.37 16.35 -4.90
C ASP A 494 22.27 16.65 -5.93
N ALA A 495 22.44 17.72 -6.72
CA ALA A 495 21.50 18.09 -7.78
C ALA A 495 21.44 17.08 -8.93
N GLN A 496 22.47 16.22 -9.06
CA GLN A 496 22.57 15.19 -10.10
C GLN A 496 22.37 13.78 -9.59
N ALA A 497 21.98 13.60 -8.32
CA ALA A 497 21.74 12.31 -7.70
C ALA A 497 20.49 12.37 -6.80
N TYR A 498 19.95 11.22 -6.51
CA TYR A 498 18.93 11.03 -5.48
C TYR A 498 19.52 10.13 -4.41
N GLU A 499 19.88 10.70 -3.26
CA GLU A 499 20.55 10.00 -2.18
C GLU A 499 19.84 10.22 -0.86
N THR A 500 19.40 9.12 -0.25
CA THR A 500 18.69 9.11 1.04
C THR A 500 19.60 8.57 2.14
N VAL A 501 19.55 9.17 3.32
CA VAL A 501 20.19 8.61 4.52
C VAL A 501 19.32 7.49 5.08
N VAL A 502 19.90 6.31 5.26
CA VAL A 502 19.24 5.11 5.78
C VAL A 502 19.41 5.00 7.29
N ALA A 503 20.62 5.26 7.80
CA ALA A 503 20.93 5.22 9.22
C ALA A 503 22.21 6.00 9.52
N LEU A 504 22.37 6.43 10.77
CA LEU A 504 23.65 6.87 11.27
C LEU A 504 24.52 5.63 11.48
N LEU A 505 25.82 5.74 11.24
CA LEU A 505 26.81 4.72 11.57
C LEU A 505 27.60 5.09 12.82
N THR A 506 27.75 6.39 13.05
CA THR A 506 28.31 6.98 14.28
C THR A 506 27.29 7.91 14.93
N ASP A 507 27.28 7.99 16.27
CA ASP A 507 26.28 8.76 17.03
C ASP A 507 26.34 10.29 16.74
N ASP A 508 27.49 10.80 16.29
CA ASP A 508 27.69 12.18 15.88
C ASP A 508 27.31 12.45 14.42
N ALA A 509 26.82 11.45 13.70
CA ALA A 509 26.53 11.48 12.28
C ALA A 509 27.74 11.73 11.38
N HIS A 510 28.98 11.58 11.87
CA HIS A 510 30.17 11.70 11.03
C HIS A 510 30.19 10.66 9.91
N GLN A 511 29.69 9.45 10.18
CA GLN A 511 29.44 8.42 9.16
C GLN A 511 27.97 8.02 9.12
N VAL A 512 27.43 7.89 7.92
CA VAL A 512 26.05 7.50 7.67
C VAL A 512 26.00 6.41 6.59
N ILE A 513 24.98 5.56 6.66
CA ILE A 513 24.64 4.67 5.56
C ILE A 513 23.66 5.41 4.66
N THR A 514 23.97 5.48 3.37
CA THR A 514 23.09 6.08 2.36
C THR A 514 22.70 5.07 1.29
N ARG A 515 21.59 5.36 0.62
CA ARG A 515 21.15 4.71 -0.61
C ARG A 515 21.10 5.76 -1.72
N ARG A 516 21.95 5.60 -2.72
CA ARG A 516 22.18 6.57 -3.79
C ARG A 516 21.89 5.98 -5.14
N GLU A 517 21.24 6.78 -5.97
CA GLU A 517 20.93 6.48 -7.37
C GLU A 517 21.10 7.73 -8.26
N ARG A 518 21.29 7.53 -9.55
CA ARG A 518 21.26 8.57 -10.59
C ARG A 518 20.32 8.11 -11.72
N PRO A 519 19.95 8.97 -12.66
CA PRO A 519 19.06 8.57 -13.78
C PRO A 519 19.50 7.33 -14.55
N ILE A 520 20.81 7.10 -14.64
CA ILE A 520 21.44 6.00 -15.37
C ILE A 520 22.20 5.01 -14.46
N GLU A 521 22.27 5.25 -13.16
CA GLU A 521 22.95 4.40 -12.18
C GLU A 521 21.94 3.86 -11.19
N PRO A 522 21.82 2.52 -11.03
CA PRO A 522 20.88 1.91 -10.10
C PRO A 522 21.24 2.24 -8.65
N ALA A 523 20.22 2.16 -7.79
CA ALA A 523 20.40 2.43 -6.37
C ALA A 523 21.34 1.42 -5.71
N ASN A 524 22.36 1.93 -5.05
CA ASN A 524 23.33 1.18 -4.26
C ASN A 524 23.45 1.77 -2.86
N TYR A 525 23.92 0.95 -1.92
CA TYR A 525 24.19 1.37 -0.54
C TYR A 525 25.65 1.78 -0.40
N TYR A 526 25.89 2.82 0.40
CA TYR A 526 27.22 3.38 0.67
C TYR A 526 27.36 3.72 2.15
N VAL A 527 28.59 3.69 2.64
CA VAL A 527 29.01 4.46 3.81
C VAL A 527 29.48 5.81 3.31
N ARG A 528 28.89 6.87 3.79
CA ARG A 528 29.27 8.25 3.50
C ARG A 528 29.88 8.86 4.74
N THR A 529 31.04 9.50 4.58
CA THR A 529 31.65 10.34 5.61
C THR A 529 31.17 11.79 5.43
N LEU A 530 30.59 12.36 6.48
CA LEU A 530 30.15 13.76 6.53
C LEU A 530 31.18 14.57 7.30
N ASP A 531 31.57 15.75 6.77
CA ASP A 531 32.37 16.71 7.53
C ASP A 531 31.45 17.65 8.30
N PRO A 532 31.38 17.60 9.64
CA PRO A 532 30.51 18.43 10.44
C PRO A 532 30.86 19.91 10.40
N ASN A 533 32.04 20.29 9.91
CA ASN A 533 32.51 21.67 9.81
C ASN A 533 32.19 22.32 8.46
N THR A 534 31.84 21.54 7.47
CA THR A 534 31.40 22.06 6.17
C THR A 534 29.89 22.25 6.14
N LYS A 535 29.45 23.53 6.07
CA LYS A 535 28.03 23.83 5.84
C LYS A 535 27.61 23.10 4.56
N ALA A 536 26.55 22.30 4.61
CA ALA A 536 26.01 21.54 3.48
C ALA A 536 25.43 22.49 2.41
N THR A 537 26.32 23.21 1.74
CA THR A 537 25.96 24.12 0.64
C THR A 537 25.71 23.42 -0.68
N GLY A 538 25.68 22.08 -0.68
CA GLY A 538 25.47 21.26 -1.88
C GLY A 538 26.72 20.93 -2.67
N SER A 539 27.90 21.41 -2.25
CA SER A 539 29.20 21.12 -2.92
C SER A 539 30.04 20.04 -2.22
N ASN A 540 29.64 19.56 -1.05
CA ASN A 540 30.39 18.53 -0.28
C ASN A 540 29.94 17.10 -0.61
N ASN A 541 29.31 16.90 -1.73
CA ASN A 541 28.88 15.58 -2.19
C ASN A 541 29.92 14.92 -3.08
N ASP A 542 31.20 15.11 -2.73
CA ASP A 542 32.28 14.46 -3.45
C ASP A 542 32.14 12.95 -3.35
N ASP A 543 32.20 12.28 -4.48
CA ASP A 543 32.20 10.81 -4.57
C ASP A 543 33.39 10.20 -3.79
N ALA A 544 34.43 10.99 -3.52
CA ALA A 544 35.55 10.60 -2.67
C ALA A 544 35.17 10.31 -1.20
N SER A 545 34.04 10.84 -0.71
CA SER A 545 33.53 10.56 0.64
C SER A 545 32.71 9.26 0.72
N LEU A 546 32.53 8.54 -0.39
CA LEU A 546 31.71 7.35 -0.50
C LEU A 546 32.55 6.06 -0.51
N ARG A 547 32.18 5.11 0.35
CA ARG A 547 32.62 3.72 0.27
C ARG A 547 31.42 2.85 -0.07
N ALA A 548 31.48 2.20 -1.24
CA ALA A 548 30.40 1.32 -1.68
C ALA A 548 30.22 0.12 -0.74
N LEU A 549 29.00 -0.12 -0.32
CA LEU A 549 28.57 -1.33 0.37
C LEU A 549 28.03 -2.36 -0.63
N THR A 550 27.33 -1.93 -1.67
CA THR A 550 26.81 -2.82 -2.71
C THR A 550 27.25 -2.37 -4.09
N ASN A 551 27.21 -3.31 -5.04
CA ASN A 551 27.45 -3.05 -6.46
C ASN A 551 26.37 -3.75 -7.28
N ILE A 552 25.13 -3.23 -7.16
CA ILE A 552 23.97 -3.74 -7.89
C ILE A 552 24.08 -3.22 -9.33
N PRO A 553 24.12 -4.11 -10.34
CA PRO A 553 24.26 -3.70 -11.73
C PRO A 553 22.96 -3.10 -12.29
N ASP A 554 23.08 -2.43 -13.43
CA ASP A 554 21.91 -2.04 -14.23
C ASP A 554 21.26 -3.27 -14.85
N LEU A 555 20.05 -3.58 -14.38
CA LEU A 555 19.27 -4.75 -14.82
C LEU A 555 18.35 -4.45 -16.01
N THR A 556 18.25 -3.16 -16.41
CA THR A 556 17.35 -2.70 -17.49
C THR A 556 18.03 -1.62 -18.35
N PRO A 557 19.20 -1.93 -18.98
CA PRO A 557 19.98 -0.93 -19.72
C PRO A 557 19.22 -0.32 -20.90
N GLN A 558 18.22 -1.00 -21.47
CA GLN A 558 17.36 -0.50 -22.54
C GLN A 558 16.53 0.72 -22.14
N LEU A 559 16.39 1.00 -20.86
CA LEU A 559 15.69 2.19 -20.35
C LEU A 559 16.58 3.44 -20.29
N ARG A 560 17.90 3.33 -20.53
CA ARG A 560 18.83 4.46 -20.34
C ARG A 560 18.68 5.57 -21.38
N GLY A 561 18.03 5.28 -22.50
CA GLY A 561 17.68 6.29 -23.51
C GLY A 561 16.42 7.12 -23.18
N ILE A 562 15.72 6.81 -22.09
CA ILE A 562 14.54 7.57 -21.66
C ILE A 562 15.01 8.90 -21.03
N ARG A 563 14.45 10.01 -21.52
CA ARG A 563 14.69 11.34 -20.97
C ARG A 563 13.55 11.73 -20.05
N LYS A 564 13.86 12.43 -18.95
CA LYS A 564 12.90 12.93 -17.97
C LYS A 564 13.05 14.42 -17.78
N GLN A 565 11.94 15.13 -17.67
CA GLN A 565 11.92 16.56 -17.40
C GLN A 565 10.74 16.91 -16.50
N LEU A 566 10.98 17.65 -15.42
CA LEU A 566 9.94 18.30 -14.65
C LEU A 566 9.40 19.49 -15.45
N VAL A 567 8.11 19.55 -15.66
CA VAL A 567 7.42 20.64 -16.35
C VAL A 567 6.44 21.29 -15.39
N LYS A 568 6.56 22.61 -15.22
CA LYS A 568 5.66 23.42 -14.40
C LYS A 568 4.81 24.31 -15.28
N TYR A 569 3.55 24.47 -14.95
CA TYR A 569 2.58 25.27 -15.70
C TYR A 569 1.44 25.71 -14.76
N LYS A 570 0.49 26.47 -15.26
CA LYS A 570 -0.64 26.95 -14.47
C LYS A 570 -1.97 26.51 -15.08
N ARG A 571 -2.92 26.20 -14.22
CA ARG A 571 -4.33 26.12 -14.56
C ARG A 571 -4.90 27.52 -14.79
N ALA A 572 -6.00 27.64 -15.52
CA ALA A 572 -6.59 28.94 -15.90
C ALA A 572 -6.99 29.81 -14.69
N ASP A 573 -7.29 29.18 -13.54
CA ASP A 573 -7.59 29.86 -12.28
C ASP A 573 -6.35 30.24 -11.46
N GLY A 574 -5.15 30.03 -12.02
CA GLY A 574 -3.88 30.41 -11.41
C GLY A 574 -3.23 29.34 -10.54
N VAL A 575 -3.87 28.19 -10.30
CA VAL A 575 -3.29 27.08 -9.53
C VAL A 575 -2.07 26.53 -10.26
N ASP A 576 -0.94 26.44 -9.54
CA ASP A 576 0.28 25.84 -10.06
C ASP A 576 0.11 24.33 -10.26
N LEU A 577 0.56 23.86 -11.41
CA LEU A 577 0.50 22.44 -11.80
C LEU A 577 1.88 21.97 -12.27
N SER A 578 2.07 20.65 -12.25
CA SER A 578 3.27 20.05 -12.81
C SER A 578 3.00 18.65 -13.34
N PHE A 579 3.89 18.16 -14.18
CA PHE A 579 4.04 16.76 -14.55
C PHE A 579 5.51 16.42 -14.78
N THR A 580 5.86 15.18 -14.68
CA THR A 580 7.14 14.69 -15.19
C THR A 580 6.92 14.23 -16.64
N LEU A 581 7.51 14.95 -17.58
CA LEU A 581 7.54 14.54 -18.99
C LEU A 581 8.57 13.43 -19.17
N TYR A 582 8.12 12.28 -19.64
CA TYR A 582 8.99 11.21 -20.10
C TYR A 582 8.96 11.12 -21.62
N LEU A 583 10.14 11.03 -22.25
CA LEU A 583 10.31 10.90 -23.68
C LEU A 583 10.91 9.52 -24.02
N PRO A 584 10.42 8.86 -25.07
CA PRO A 584 10.88 7.53 -25.44
C PRO A 584 12.37 7.52 -25.86
N PRO A 585 13.04 6.35 -25.78
CA PRO A 585 14.38 6.21 -26.34
C PRO A 585 14.43 6.64 -27.81
N GLY A 586 15.47 7.39 -28.18
CA GLY A 586 15.65 7.88 -29.56
C GLY A 586 14.75 9.04 -29.96
N TYR A 587 14.03 9.69 -29.05
CA TYR A 587 13.22 10.85 -29.37
C TYR A 587 14.04 11.97 -30.04
N LYS A 588 13.50 12.49 -31.13
CA LYS A 588 14.07 13.64 -31.86
C LYS A 588 13.29 14.90 -31.52
N GLU A 589 13.98 15.96 -31.12
CA GLU A 589 13.37 17.24 -30.77
C GLU A 589 12.55 17.81 -31.90
N GLY A 590 11.42 18.43 -31.54
CA GLY A 590 10.46 18.98 -32.50
C GLY A 590 9.51 17.93 -33.11
N THR A 591 9.68 16.63 -32.81
CA THR A 591 8.72 15.61 -33.26
C THR A 591 7.55 15.54 -32.28
N ARG A 592 6.34 15.80 -32.77
CA ARG A 592 5.13 15.61 -32.00
C ARG A 592 4.76 14.13 -31.91
N LEU A 593 4.56 13.64 -30.67
CA LEU A 593 4.28 12.24 -30.36
C LEU A 593 2.82 12.04 -29.94
N PRO A 594 2.24 10.85 -30.16
CA PRO A 594 1.08 10.42 -29.40
C PRO A 594 1.46 10.43 -27.92
N THR A 595 0.56 10.94 -27.09
CA THR A 595 0.85 11.22 -25.68
C THR A 595 -0.13 10.55 -24.75
N VAL A 596 0.37 10.05 -23.63
CA VAL A 596 -0.44 9.47 -22.54
C VAL A 596 -0.36 10.38 -21.32
N ILE A 597 -1.52 10.79 -20.81
CA ILE A 597 -1.64 11.41 -19.49
C ILE A 597 -2.05 10.32 -18.51
N TRP A 598 -1.24 10.16 -17.44
CA TRP A 598 -1.58 9.26 -16.37
C TRP A 598 -1.58 10.03 -15.05
N ALA A 599 -2.73 10.05 -14.38
CA ALA A 599 -2.94 10.92 -13.24
C ALA A 599 -3.81 10.28 -12.15
N TYR A 600 -3.73 10.88 -10.97
CA TYR A 600 -4.51 10.52 -9.80
C TYR A 600 -4.88 11.82 -9.06
N PRO A 601 -6.16 12.21 -8.98
CA PRO A 601 -6.58 13.42 -8.28
C PRO A 601 -6.28 13.35 -6.78
N LEU A 602 -5.96 14.50 -6.20
CA LEU A 602 -5.78 14.67 -4.76
C LEU A 602 -6.48 15.95 -4.33
N GLU A 603 -7.00 15.96 -3.11
CA GLU A 603 -7.74 17.07 -2.55
C GLU A 603 -6.87 17.94 -1.63
N PHE A 604 -6.98 19.26 -1.76
CA PHE A 604 -6.21 20.26 -1.03
C PHE A 604 -7.09 21.38 -0.49
N ASN A 605 -6.77 21.87 0.71
CA ASN A 605 -7.48 23.00 1.29
C ASN A 605 -7.03 24.34 0.71
N ASP A 606 -5.83 24.38 0.12
CA ASP A 606 -5.26 25.62 -0.42
C ASP A 606 -4.46 25.38 -1.71
N PRO A 607 -4.41 26.40 -2.61
CA PRO A 607 -3.68 26.31 -3.87
C PRO A 607 -2.16 26.22 -3.72
N ALA A 608 -1.59 26.77 -2.65
CA ALA A 608 -0.14 26.84 -2.48
C ALA A 608 0.45 25.45 -2.21
N THR A 609 -0.18 24.65 -1.35
CA THR A 609 0.23 23.25 -1.12
C THR A 609 -0.13 22.37 -2.31
N ALA A 610 -1.24 22.63 -3.00
CA ALA A 610 -1.64 21.89 -4.20
C ALA A 610 -0.63 22.03 -5.35
N GLY A 611 0.02 23.17 -5.46
CA GLY A 611 1.01 23.46 -6.50
C GLY A 611 2.42 22.98 -6.21
N GLN A 612 2.67 22.40 -5.04
CA GLN A 612 4.01 21.94 -4.68
C GLN A 612 4.43 20.70 -5.48
N VAL A 613 5.64 20.76 -6.02
CA VAL A 613 6.24 19.67 -6.80
C VAL A 613 6.63 18.50 -5.90
N THR A 614 6.54 17.30 -6.44
CA THR A 614 6.95 16.07 -5.79
C THR A 614 7.76 15.19 -6.74
N GLY A 615 8.62 14.36 -6.15
CA GLY A 615 9.48 13.45 -6.89
C GLY A 615 10.76 14.10 -7.40
N SER A 616 11.60 13.32 -8.04
CA SER A 616 12.91 13.78 -8.56
C SER A 616 13.20 13.15 -9.90
N THR A 617 13.62 13.96 -10.85
CA THR A 617 14.13 13.50 -12.14
C THR A 617 15.48 12.80 -12.02
N GLN A 618 16.15 12.90 -10.86
CA GLN A 618 17.43 12.27 -10.58
C GLN A 618 17.32 10.82 -10.11
N ARG A 619 16.12 10.30 -9.89
CA ARG A 619 15.92 8.89 -9.58
C ARG A 619 16.22 8.00 -10.78
N TYR A 620 16.76 6.83 -10.51
CA TYR A 620 16.95 5.80 -11.53
C TYR A 620 15.61 5.41 -12.17
N THR A 621 15.60 5.27 -13.51
CA THR A 621 14.37 4.92 -14.22
C THR A 621 14.11 3.43 -14.09
N THR A 622 13.08 3.07 -13.34
CA THR A 622 12.60 1.72 -13.14
C THR A 622 11.13 1.65 -13.55
N ILE A 623 10.76 0.64 -14.34
CA ILE A 623 9.38 0.38 -14.74
C ILE A 623 8.97 -0.99 -14.21
N VAL A 624 7.88 -1.03 -13.43
CA VAL A 624 7.40 -2.23 -12.75
C VAL A 624 5.87 -2.35 -12.83
N GLY A 625 5.37 -3.57 -12.70
CA GLY A 625 3.93 -3.85 -12.73
C GLY A 625 3.29 -3.47 -14.08
N PRO A 626 1.99 -3.33 -14.14
CA PRO A 626 1.29 -2.84 -15.31
C PRO A 626 1.41 -1.31 -15.44
N SER A 627 2.65 -0.80 -15.42
CA SER A 627 2.94 0.64 -15.46
C SER A 627 2.63 1.25 -16.82
N HIS A 628 2.04 2.43 -16.81
CA HIS A 628 1.85 3.27 -17.99
C HIS A 628 3.17 3.76 -18.61
N LEU A 629 4.27 3.74 -17.88
CA LEU A 629 5.59 4.09 -18.44
C LEU A 629 6.06 3.09 -19.53
N PHE A 630 5.47 1.92 -19.63
CA PHE A 630 5.74 1.00 -20.76
C PHE A 630 5.29 1.56 -22.12
N PHE A 631 4.42 2.54 -22.17
CA PHE A 631 4.08 3.26 -23.39
C PHE A 631 5.29 3.96 -24.04
N LEU A 632 6.31 4.29 -23.27
CA LEU A 632 7.57 4.82 -23.79
C LEU A 632 8.24 3.85 -24.77
N LEU A 633 8.18 2.54 -24.47
CA LEU A 633 8.73 1.49 -25.35
C LEU A 633 7.84 1.25 -26.58
N ALA A 634 6.63 1.76 -26.58
CA ALA A 634 5.72 1.78 -27.73
C ALA A 634 5.76 3.12 -28.51
N GLY A 635 6.67 4.05 -28.13
CA GLY A 635 6.93 5.30 -28.86
C GLY A 635 6.00 6.46 -28.48
N TYR A 636 5.39 6.42 -27.31
CA TYR A 636 4.60 7.53 -26.78
C TYR A 636 5.45 8.48 -25.92
N ALA A 637 5.07 9.75 -25.85
CA ALA A 637 5.39 10.59 -24.72
C ALA A 637 4.45 10.28 -23.54
N VAL A 638 4.94 10.42 -22.31
CA VAL A 638 4.13 10.19 -21.11
C VAL A 638 4.22 11.41 -20.21
N LEU A 639 3.06 12.00 -19.88
CA LEU A 639 2.92 13.01 -18.84
C LEU A 639 2.58 12.25 -17.54
N ASP A 640 3.62 11.89 -16.79
CA ASP A 640 3.52 11.10 -15.58
C ASP A 640 3.25 12.00 -14.37
N ASN A 641 2.41 11.51 -13.44
CA ASN A 641 2.00 12.27 -12.27
C ASN A 641 1.50 13.68 -12.61
N ALA A 642 0.80 13.82 -13.73
CA ALA A 642 0.16 15.09 -14.09
C ALA A 642 -0.78 15.49 -12.95
N THR A 643 -0.48 16.62 -12.31
CA THR A 643 -1.21 17.02 -11.10
C THR A 643 -2.65 17.41 -11.44
N MET A 644 -3.59 16.82 -10.72
CA MET A 644 -5.05 17.02 -10.86
C MET A 644 -5.63 17.43 -9.48
N PRO A 645 -5.23 18.59 -8.93
CA PRO A 645 -5.66 18.98 -7.61
C PRO A 645 -7.11 19.43 -7.60
N ILE A 646 -7.85 18.95 -6.59
CA ILE A 646 -9.17 19.45 -6.23
C ILE A 646 -8.96 20.38 -5.05
N VAL A 647 -9.10 21.68 -5.29
CA VAL A 647 -8.80 22.72 -4.31
C VAL A 647 -10.07 23.38 -3.82
N GLY A 648 -10.22 23.52 -2.51
CA GLY A 648 -11.34 24.20 -1.91
C GLY A 648 -11.54 23.88 -0.45
N ASP A 649 -12.68 24.36 0.08
CA ASP A 649 -13.12 24.04 1.44
C ASP A 649 -13.34 22.53 1.60
N PRO A 650 -12.86 21.91 2.69
CA PRO A 650 -12.92 20.46 2.88
C PRO A 650 -14.33 19.86 2.85
N GLU A 651 -15.37 20.65 3.18
CA GLU A 651 -16.74 20.15 3.14
C GLU A 651 -17.40 20.28 1.76
N THR A 652 -16.86 21.10 0.86
CA THR A 652 -17.54 21.43 -0.41
C THR A 652 -16.68 21.33 -1.65
N MET A 653 -15.38 21.07 -1.52
CA MET A 653 -14.41 21.09 -2.64
C MET A 653 -14.80 20.15 -3.80
N ASN A 654 -15.45 19.04 -3.49
CA ASN A 654 -15.88 18.07 -4.50
C ASN A 654 -17.07 18.56 -5.34
N ASN A 655 -17.76 19.65 -4.94
CA ASN A 655 -18.84 20.23 -5.75
C ASN A 655 -18.33 20.73 -7.12
N THR A 656 -17.04 21.03 -7.23
CA THR A 656 -16.35 21.47 -8.45
C THR A 656 -15.34 20.45 -8.97
N TYR A 657 -15.46 19.18 -8.56
CA TYR A 657 -14.54 18.11 -8.93
C TYR A 657 -14.35 17.99 -10.44
N VAL A 658 -15.46 17.89 -11.19
CA VAL A 658 -15.45 17.69 -12.65
C VAL A 658 -14.76 18.86 -13.35
N GLU A 659 -15.16 20.07 -13.02
CA GLU A 659 -14.63 21.30 -13.60
C GLU A 659 -13.10 21.42 -13.37
N GLN A 660 -12.65 21.07 -12.17
CA GLN A 660 -11.24 21.18 -11.81
C GLN A 660 -10.36 20.15 -12.52
N ILE A 661 -10.82 18.90 -12.66
CA ILE A 661 -10.05 17.88 -13.40
C ILE A 661 -9.99 18.19 -14.90
N VAL A 662 -11.08 18.66 -15.50
CA VAL A 662 -11.10 19.06 -16.92
C VAL A 662 -10.15 20.24 -17.18
N ALA A 663 -10.20 21.26 -16.33
CA ALA A 663 -9.28 22.41 -16.45
C ALA A 663 -7.81 22.01 -16.27
N SER A 664 -7.52 21.08 -15.34
CA SER A 664 -6.16 20.57 -15.11
C SER A 664 -5.66 19.74 -16.30
N ALA A 665 -6.50 18.87 -16.84
CA ALA A 665 -6.18 18.05 -18.01
C ALA A 665 -5.91 18.92 -19.25
N LYS A 666 -6.77 19.92 -19.48
CA LYS A 666 -6.58 20.87 -20.60
C LYS A 666 -5.26 21.62 -20.48
N ALA A 667 -4.94 22.14 -19.30
CA ALA A 667 -3.70 22.87 -19.06
C ALA A 667 -2.46 21.98 -19.30
N ALA A 668 -2.51 20.70 -18.93
CA ALA A 668 -1.41 19.75 -19.19
C ALA A 668 -1.20 19.52 -20.70
N ILE A 669 -2.28 19.32 -21.45
CA ILE A 669 -2.25 19.13 -22.91
C ILE A 669 -1.71 20.40 -23.59
N ASP A 670 -2.26 21.55 -23.23
CA ASP A 670 -1.83 22.84 -23.81
C ASP A 670 -0.33 23.06 -23.59
N LYS A 671 0.17 22.81 -22.38
CA LYS A 671 1.60 22.96 -22.05
C LYS A 671 2.48 21.99 -22.84
N ALA A 672 2.14 20.74 -22.92
CA ALA A 672 2.93 19.76 -23.67
C ALA A 672 2.87 19.97 -25.19
N THR A 673 1.77 20.56 -25.68
CA THR A 673 1.60 20.99 -27.09
C THR A 673 2.44 22.23 -27.41
N GLU A 674 2.46 23.21 -26.53
CA GLU A 674 3.32 24.41 -26.60
C GLU A 674 4.81 24.01 -26.67
N MET A 675 5.21 23.01 -25.88
CA MET A 675 6.58 22.46 -25.92
C MET A 675 6.94 21.72 -27.21
N GLY A 676 6.00 21.54 -28.13
CA GLY A 676 6.23 20.84 -29.40
C GLY A 676 6.35 19.31 -29.26
N VAL A 677 6.01 18.73 -28.10
CA VAL A 677 6.12 17.31 -27.81
C VAL A 677 4.82 16.55 -28.11
N THR A 678 3.69 17.09 -27.68
CA THR A 678 2.38 16.44 -27.80
C THR A 678 1.70 16.80 -29.12
N ASP A 679 1.18 15.79 -29.80
CA ASP A 679 0.18 15.98 -30.83
C ASP A 679 -1.21 16.02 -30.15
N PRO A 680 -1.86 17.21 -30.11
CA PRO A 680 -3.14 17.37 -29.41
C PRO A 680 -4.27 16.49 -29.99
N GLU A 681 -4.12 16.03 -31.24
CA GLU A 681 -5.06 15.12 -31.88
C GLU A 681 -4.83 13.64 -31.50
N ARG A 682 -3.77 13.34 -30.76
CA ARG A 682 -3.40 11.98 -30.36
C ARG A 682 -3.05 11.88 -28.88
N VAL A 683 -4.00 12.27 -28.01
CA VAL A 683 -3.84 12.19 -26.56
C VAL A 683 -4.75 11.12 -25.98
N GLY A 684 -4.17 10.20 -25.22
CA GLY A 684 -4.87 9.22 -24.40
C GLY A 684 -4.80 9.57 -22.92
N VAL A 685 -5.83 9.20 -22.16
CA VAL A 685 -5.85 9.38 -20.70
C VAL A 685 -6.04 8.05 -19.99
N GLY A 686 -5.39 7.88 -18.85
CA GLY A 686 -5.59 6.69 -18.05
C GLY A 686 -5.34 6.90 -16.56
N GLY A 687 -5.80 5.93 -15.79
CA GLY A 687 -5.61 5.91 -14.36
C GLY A 687 -6.03 4.59 -13.72
N HIS A 688 -5.64 4.43 -12.48
CA HIS A 688 -6.00 3.30 -11.64
C HIS A 688 -6.79 3.81 -10.44
N SER A 689 -7.78 3.04 -9.97
CA SER A 689 -8.57 3.39 -8.78
C SER A 689 -9.27 4.76 -8.93
N TYR A 690 -8.95 5.75 -8.11
CA TYR A 690 -9.48 7.11 -8.25
C TYR A 690 -9.04 7.80 -9.57
N GLY A 691 -7.88 7.40 -10.11
CA GLY A 691 -7.48 7.80 -11.46
C GLY A 691 -8.35 7.21 -12.57
N ALA A 692 -8.90 6.01 -12.40
CA ALA A 692 -9.86 5.43 -13.32
C ALA A 692 -11.23 6.15 -13.27
N PHE A 693 -11.65 6.52 -12.08
CA PHE A 693 -12.82 7.39 -11.88
C PHE A 693 -12.65 8.75 -12.57
N MET A 694 -11.47 9.38 -12.41
CA MET A 694 -11.10 10.60 -13.14
C MET A 694 -11.15 10.38 -14.66
N THR A 695 -10.56 9.29 -15.16
CA THR A 695 -10.53 8.97 -16.60
C THR A 695 -11.94 8.93 -17.19
N ALA A 696 -12.86 8.21 -16.55
CA ALA A 696 -14.23 8.11 -17.02
C ALA A 696 -14.97 9.47 -16.99
N ASN A 697 -14.72 10.28 -15.94
CA ASN A 697 -15.27 11.64 -15.86
C ASN A 697 -14.70 12.55 -16.94
N LEU A 698 -13.39 12.50 -17.23
CA LEU A 698 -12.78 13.30 -18.29
C LEU A 698 -13.37 12.97 -19.67
N LEU A 699 -13.63 11.70 -19.98
CA LEU A 699 -14.27 11.30 -21.23
C LEU A 699 -15.75 11.69 -21.29
N ALA A 700 -16.46 11.68 -20.16
CA ALA A 700 -17.87 12.05 -20.10
C ALA A 700 -18.11 13.57 -20.19
N HIS A 701 -17.11 14.38 -19.81
CA HIS A 701 -17.27 15.83 -19.65
C HIS A 701 -16.31 16.67 -20.50
N SER A 702 -15.54 16.05 -21.42
CA SER A 702 -14.65 16.78 -22.33
C SER A 702 -14.36 15.98 -23.60
N ASP A 703 -13.98 16.68 -24.67
CA ASP A 703 -13.48 16.09 -25.94
C ASP A 703 -11.96 16.15 -26.05
N LEU A 704 -11.24 16.28 -24.93
CA LEU A 704 -9.79 16.45 -24.89
C LEU A 704 -9.01 15.20 -25.35
N PHE A 705 -9.60 14.03 -25.26
CA PHE A 705 -8.91 12.76 -25.43
C PHE A 705 -9.41 11.95 -26.63
N ARG A 706 -8.58 11.02 -27.10
CA ARG A 706 -8.95 10.08 -28.18
C ARG A 706 -9.44 8.75 -27.65
N ALA A 707 -8.96 8.35 -26.47
CA ALA A 707 -9.38 7.14 -25.79
C ALA A 707 -8.97 7.19 -24.32
N GLY A 708 -9.61 6.33 -23.51
CA GLY A 708 -9.28 6.16 -22.11
C GLY A 708 -8.94 4.73 -21.71
N ILE A 709 -8.15 4.59 -20.62
CA ILE A 709 -7.87 3.34 -19.92
C ILE A 709 -8.18 3.53 -18.45
N ALA A 710 -9.16 2.80 -17.94
CA ALA A 710 -9.63 2.91 -16.56
C ALA A 710 -9.51 1.55 -15.85
N ARG A 711 -8.62 1.47 -14.84
CA ARG A 711 -8.34 0.24 -14.11
C ARG A 711 -8.88 0.29 -12.70
N SER A 712 -9.67 -0.72 -12.31
CA SER A 712 -10.24 -0.92 -10.96
C SER A 712 -10.88 0.34 -10.38
N GLY A 713 -11.74 1.01 -11.16
CA GLY A 713 -12.38 2.27 -10.78
C GLY A 713 -13.72 2.10 -10.07
N ALA A 714 -14.17 3.16 -9.42
CA ALA A 714 -15.51 3.30 -8.83
C ALA A 714 -16.31 4.36 -9.59
N TYR A 715 -17.16 3.93 -10.51
CA TYR A 715 -17.83 4.83 -11.46
C TYR A 715 -19.21 5.31 -11.02
N ASN A 716 -19.78 4.68 -10.01
CA ASN A 716 -21.05 5.07 -9.41
C ASN A 716 -20.88 5.26 -7.89
N ARG A 717 -20.86 6.52 -7.46
CA ARG A 717 -20.65 6.88 -6.06
C ARG A 717 -21.87 6.63 -5.17
N THR A 718 -23.04 6.42 -5.76
CA THR A 718 -24.21 6.00 -4.98
C THR A 718 -24.03 4.61 -4.34
N LEU A 719 -23.08 3.80 -4.84
CA LEU A 719 -22.68 2.53 -4.24
C LEU A 719 -21.67 2.70 -3.07
N THR A 720 -21.21 3.92 -2.80
CA THR A 720 -20.36 4.25 -1.64
C THR A 720 -21.02 5.40 -0.85
N PRO A 721 -22.20 5.18 -0.25
CA PRO A 721 -23.06 6.25 0.21
C PRO A 721 -22.58 6.96 1.49
N PHE A 722 -21.58 6.42 2.19
CA PHE A 722 -21.04 7.00 3.41
C PHE A 722 -19.68 7.69 3.20
N GLY A 723 -19.49 8.33 2.04
CA GLY A 723 -18.28 9.06 1.71
C GLY A 723 -17.34 8.30 0.76
N PHE A 724 -16.43 9.05 0.15
CA PHE A 724 -15.39 8.53 -0.73
C PHE A 724 -14.22 9.52 -0.76
N GLN A 725 -12.99 9.02 -0.79
CA GLN A 725 -11.79 9.85 -0.70
C GLN A 725 -11.90 10.84 0.47
N SER A 726 -11.80 12.14 0.22
CA SER A 726 -12.00 13.18 1.23
C SER A 726 -13.43 13.68 1.35
N GLU A 727 -14.39 13.15 0.58
CA GLU A 727 -15.79 13.51 0.73
C GLU A 727 -16.36 12.91 2.02
N ARG A 728 -16.86 13.77 2.88
CA ARG A 728 -17.32 13.43 4.23
C ARG A 728 -18.84 13.35 4.34
N ARG A 729 -19.53 14.03 3.42
CA ARG A 729 -21.00 14.02 3.36
C ARG A 729 -21.47 12.68 2.82
N THR A 730 -22.49 12.17 3.43
CA THR A 730 -23.18 10.97 2.94
C THR A 730 -24.00 11.30 1.68
N LEU A 731 -24.42 10.25 0.96
CA LEU A 731 -25.32 10.38 -0.18
C LEU A 731 -26.58 11.17 0.17
N TRP A 732 -27.11 10.99 1.36
CA TRP A 732 -28.37 11.65 1.79
C TRP A 732 -28.15 13.11 2.20
N GLU A 733 -26.92 13.49 2.58
CA GLU A 733 -26.54 14.87 2.87
C GLU A 733 -26.21 15.67 1.61
N ALA A 734 -25.71 15.01 0.55
CA ALA A 734 -25.31 15.66 -0.69
C ALA A 734 -25.67 14.85 -1.95
N PRO A 735 -26.97 14.52 -2.18
CA PRO A 735 -27.37 13.62 -3.27
C PRO A 735 -26.97 14.13 -4.66
N ASP A 736 -27.07 15.43 -4.91
CA ASP A 736 -26.72 16.03 -6.19
C ASP A 736 -25.23 15.88 -6.52
N LEU A 737 -24.37 15.97 -5.50
CA LEU A 737 -22.94 15.73 -5.67
C LEU A 737 -22.66 14.29 -6.13
N TYR A 738 -23.24 13.31 -5.41
CA TYR A 738 -23.03 11.90 -5.72
C TYR A 738 -23.46 11.53 -7.14
N VAL A 739 -24.56 12.16 -7.61
CA VAL A 739 -25.02 12.01 -9.00
C VAL A 739 -24.07 12.72 -9.95
N LYS A 740 -23.72 13.99 -9.71
CA LYS A 740 -22.88 14.82 -10.57
C LYS A 740 -21.51 14.20 -10.84
N VAL A 741 -20.84 13.70 -9.79
CA VAL A 741 -19.48 13.17 -9.92
C VAL A 741 -19.45 11.73 -10.43
N SER A 742 -20.58 11.04 -10.54
CA SER A 742 -20.65 9.65 -11.00
C SER A 742 -20.69 9.57 -12.54
N PRO A 743 -19.59 9.19 -13.22
CA PRO A 743 -19.59 9.08 -14.68
C PRO A 743 -20.58 8.02 -15.21
N PHE A 744 -21.00 7.09 -14.38
CA PHE A 744 -22.08 6.14 -14.69
C PHE A 744 -23.38 6.86 -15.05
N MET A 745 -23.72 7.96 -14.35
CA MET A 745 -24.97 8.72 -14.56
C MET A 745 -25.00 9.47 -15.90
N VAL A 746 -23.83 9.64 -16.50
CA VAL A 746 -23.64 10.33 -17.79
C VAL A 746 -22.89 9.44 -18.80
N ALA A 747 -22.97 8.12 -18.65
CA ALA A 747 -22.31 7.15 -19.54
C ALA A 747 -22.69 7.29 -21.01
N ASN A 748 -23.89 7.83 -21.32
CA ASN A 748 -24.35 8.18 -22.66
C ASN A 748 -23.55 9.31 -23.34
N LYS A 749 -22.74 10.06 -22.58
CA LYS A 749 -21.87 11.12 -23.09
C LYS A 749 -20.44 10.63 -23.39
N ILE A 750 -20.09 9.39 -23.02
CA ILE A 750 -18.79 8.79 -23.33
C ILE A 750 -18.79 8.33 -24.77
N ASN A 751 -18.26 9.16 -25.66
CA ASN A 751 -18.18 8.89 -27.10
C ASN A 751 -16.83 8.28 -27.48
N GLU A 752 -15.76 8.58 -26.74
CA GLU A 752 -14.43 8.07 -26.96
C GLU A 752 -14.30 6.62 -26.49
N PRO A 753 -13.49 5.79 -27.19
CA PRO A 753 -13.24 4.42 -26.77
C PRO A 753 -12.64 4.34 -25.36
N ILE A 754 -13.21 3.50 -24.49
CA ILE A 754 -12.71 3.26 -23.14
C ILE A 754 -12.43 1.77 -22.90
N LEU A 755 -11.24 1.50 -22.34
CA LEU A 755 -10.84 0.18 -21.83
C LEU A 755 -11.03 0.15 -20.33
N LEU A 756 -11.89 -0.74 -19.84
CA LEU A 756 -12.11 -1.04 -18.44
C LEU A 756 -11.36 -2.32 -18.09
N ILE A 757 -10.49 -2.29 -17.08
CA ILE A 757 -9.79 -3.48 -16.57
C ILE A 757 -10.08 -3.60 -15.07
N HIS A 758 -10.44 -4.80 -14.57
CA HIS A 758 -10.77 -4.99 -13.17
C HIS A 758 -10.37 -6.37 -12.66
N GLY A 759 -9.78 -6.44 -11.46
CA GLY A 759 -9.52 -7.70 -10.76
C GLY A 759 -10.82 -8.30 -10.20
N GLU A 760 -11.10 -9.57 -10.48
CA GLU A 760 -12.33 -10.24 -9.99
C GLU A 760 -12.38 -10.36 -8.47
N ALA A 761 -11.22 -10.36 -7.83
CA ALA A 761 -11.08 -10.42 -6.39
C ALA A 761 -10.72 -9.06 -5.78
N ASP A 762 -11.11 -7.95 -6.42
CA ASP A 762 -10.89 -6.60 -5.87
C ASP A 762 -11.61 -6.45 -4.54
N ASN A 763 -10.83 -6.19 -3.48
CA ASN A 763 -11.31 -6.04 -2.11
C ASN A 763 -11.11 -4.62 -1.56
N ASN A 764 -10.71 -3.68 -2.41
CA ASN A 764 -10.61 -2.29 -2.00
C ASN A 764 -12.00 -1.69 -1.82
N SER A 765 -12.20 -0.98 -0.72
CA SER A 765 -13.49 -0.36 -0.39
C SER A 765 -13.96 0.58 -1.51
N GLY A 766 -15.16 0.31 -2.03
CA GLY A 766 -15.82 1.13 -3.06
C GLY A 766 -15.46 0.83 -4.51
N THR A 767 -14.40 0.04 -4.78
CA THR A 767 -13.96 -0.32 -6.13
C THR A 767 -14.29 -1.77 -6.51
N PHE A 768 -15.47 -2.25 -6.13
CA PHE A 768 -15.85 -3.64 -6.46
C PHE A 768 -15.98 -3.88 -7.96
N PRO A 769 -15.82 -5.12 -8.44
CA PRO A 769 -15.98 -5.47 -9.86
C PRO A 769 -17.31 -5.02 -10.47
N ILE A 770 -18.40 -4.98 -9.70
CA ILE A 770 -19.72 -4.50 -10.15
C ILE A 770 -19.67 -3.08 -10.71
N GLN A 771 -18.76 -2.23 -10.23
CA GLN A 771 -18.57 -0.87 -10.72
C GLN A 771 -18.20 -0.86 -12.21
N SER A 772 -17.22 -1.66 -12.61
CA SER A 772 -16.81 -1.78 -14.01
C SER A 772 -17.82 -2.56 -14.85
N GLU A 773 -18.42 -3.60 -14.31
CA GLU A 773 -19.46 -4.37 -15.00
C GLU A 773 -20.64 -3.48 -15.40
N ARG A 774 -21.17 -2.69 -14.47
CA ARG A 774 -22.30 -1.79 -14.74
C ARG A 774 -21.90 -0.65 -15.68
N MET A 775 -20.69 -0.11 -15.52
CA MET A 775 -20.17 0.92 -16.42
C MET A 775 -20.05 0.40 -17.86
N TYR A 776 -19.54 -0.83 -18.05
CA TYR A 776 -19.49 -1.50 -19.35
C TYR A 776 -20.88 -1.62 -19.97
N GLN A 777 -21.86 -2.10 -19.19
CA GLN A 777 -23.23 -2.28 -19.65
C GLN A 777 -23.87 -0.95 -20.07
N ALA A 778 -23.64 0.11 -19.26
CA ALA A 778 -24.18 1.44 -19.53
C ALA A 778 -23.60 2.04 -20.83
N ILE A 779 -22.29 2.00 -21.02
CA ILE A 779 -21.64 2.54 -22.23
C ILE A 779 -22.07 1.73 -23.46
N LYS A 780 -22.05 0.40 -23.37
CA LYS A 780 -22.49 -0.48 -24.47
C LYS A 780 -23.96 -0.24 -24.83
N GLY A 781 -24.84 -0.13 -23.84
CA GLY A 781 -26.27 0.10 -24.04
C GLY A 781 -26.57 1.44 -24.72
N ASN A 782 -25.70 2.43 -24.55
CA ASN A 782 -25.79 3.73 -25.23
C ASN A 782 -25.00 3.79 -26.55
N GLY A 783 -24.47 2.67 -27.06
CA GLY A 783 -23.78 2.60 -28.35
C GLY A 783 -22.31 3.05 -28.32
N GLY A 784 -21.73 3.30 -27.14
CA GLY A 784 -20.33 3.69 -26.96
C GLY A 784 -19.35 2.54 -27.23
N THR A 785 -18.11 2.88 -27.58
CA THR A 785 -17.03 1.90 -27.80
C THR A 785 -16.37 1.58 -26.48
N VAL A 786 -16.58 0.38 -25.97
CA VAL A 786 -16.04 -0.07 -24.68
C VAL A 786 -15.50 -1.49 -24.75
N ARG A 787 -14.37 -1.74 -24.10
CA ARG A 787 -13.82 -3.07 -23.84
C ARG A 787 -13.72 -3.28 -22.33
N TYR A 788 -14.18 -4.42 -21.85
CA TYR A 788 -14.10 -4.79 -20.43
C TYR A 788 -13.27 -6.08 -20.29
N VAL A 789 -12.23 -6.00 -19.49
CA VAL A 789 -11.31 -7.11 -19.20
C VAL A 789 -11.37 -7.40 -17.71
N THR A 790 -11.84 -8.58 -17.35
CA THR A 790 -11.80 -9.10 -15.98
C THR A 790 -10.56 -9.95 -15.80
N LEU A 791 -9.92 -9.81 -14.65
CA LEU A 791 -8.69 -10.48 -14.31
C LEU A 791 -8.96 -11.49 -13.21
N PRO A 792 -9.07 -12.79 -13.53
CA PRO A 792 -9.34 -13.83 -12.55
C PRO A 792 -8.34 -13.81 -11.39
N LEU A 793 -8.82 -14.00 -10.16
CA LEU A 793 -8.03 -14.09 -8.93
C LEU A 793 -7.27 -12.81 -8.51
N GLU A 794 -7.25 -11.79 -9.35
CA GLU A 794 -6.55 -10.54 -9.04
C GLU A 794 -7.38 -9.64 -8.12
N ALA A 795 -6.65 -9.02 -7.17
CA ALA A 795 -7.19 -8.01 -6.26
C ALA A 795 -7.16 -6.60 -6.89
N HIS A 796 -7.23 -5.56 -6.06
CA HIS A 796 -7.15 -4.17 -6.50
C HIS A 796 -5.85 -3.86 -7.25
N GLY A 797 -4.71 -4.39 -6.78
CA GLY A 797 -3.42 -4.35 -7.47
C GLY A 797 -3.15 -5.70 -8.16
N TYR A 798 -2.80 -5.67 -9.44
CA TYR A 798 -2.55 -6.88 -10.23
C TYR A 798 -1.15 -7.40 -10.00
N ALA A 799 -1.03 -8.68 -9.72
CA ALA A 799 0.19 -9.23 -9.17
C ALA A 799 0.80 -10.38 -9.97
N ALA A 800 -0.02 -11.26 -10.56
CA ALA A 800 0.50 -12.40 -11.30
C ALA A 800 1.22 -11.94 -12.58
N ARG A 801 2.25 -12.70 -12.95
CA ARG A 801 3.04 -12.42 -14.16
C ARG A 801 2.16 -12.42 -15.39
N GLU A 802 1.39 -13.48 -15.58
CA GLU A 802 0.53 -13.68 -16.75
C GLU A 802 -0.51 -12.57 -16.87
N THR A 803 -1.07 -12.16 -15.74
CA THR A 803 -2.04 -11.06 -15.68
C THR A 803 -1.38 -9.72 -16.01
N THR A 804 -0.20 -9.43 -15.44
CA THR A 804 0.52 -8.18 -15.69
C THR A 804 0.93 -8.06 -17.16
N GLU A 805 1.41 -9.17 -17.76
CA GLU A 805 1.73 -9.25 -19.19
C GLU A 805 0.48 -8.97 -20.05
N HIS A 806 -0.65 -9.59 -19.71
CA HIS A 806 -1.90 -9.41 -20.44
C HIS A 806 -2.45 -7.98 -20.33
N VAL A 807 -2.39 -7.38 -19.13
CA VAL A 807 -2.81 -5.98 -18.93
C VAL A 807 -1.99 -5.03 -19.80
N LEU A 808 -0.68 -5.21 -19.87
CA LEU A 808 0.18 -4.39 -20.72
C LEU A 808 -0.12 -4.59 -22.21
N TYR A 809 -0.40 -5.83 -22.63
CA TYR A 809 -0.86 -6.13 -23.99
C TYR A 809 -2.14 -5.36 -24.32
N GLU A 810 -3.16 -5.44 -23.47
CA GLU A 810 -4.44 -4.75 -23.64
C GLU A 810 -4.27 -3.23 -23.71
N MET A 811 -3.50 -2.66 -22.77
CA MET A 811 -3.26 -1.23 -22.70
C MET A 811 -2.58 -0.69 -23.97
N ILE A 812 -1.49 -1.34 -24.39
CA ILE A 812 -0.70 -0.90 -25.56
C ILE A 812 -1.54 -1.02 -26.84
N ASN A 813 -2.19 -2.16 -27.07
CA ASN A 813 -3.02 -2.37 -28.26
C ASN A 813 -4.22 -1.40 -28.31
N TRP A 814 -4.81 -1.08 -27.14
CA TRP A 814 -5.92 -0.14 -27.07
C TRP A 814 -5.50 1.26 -27.52
N PHE A 815 -4.40 1.77 -27.00
CA PHE A 815 -3.92 3.09 -27.38
C PHE A 815 -3.29 3.09 -28.77
N ASP A 816 -2.61 2.02 -29.19
CA ASP A 816 -2.12 1.94 -30.56
C ASP A 816 -3.26 2.05 -31.56
N LYS A 817 -4.40 1.40 -31.31
CA LYS A 817 -5.57 1.45 -32.16
C LYS A 817 -6.29 2.80 -32.14
N TYR A 818 -6.55 3.36 -30.97
CA TYR A 818 -7.46 4.48 -30.80
C TYR A 818 -6.79 5.84 -30.53
N VAL A 819 -5.48 5.86 -30.27
CA VAL A 819 -4.71 7.09 -30.06
C VAL A 819 -3.64 7.23 -31.14
N LYS A 820 -2.65 6.33 -31.20
CA LYS A 820 -1.48 6.44 -32.08
C LYS A 820 -1.84 6.36 -33.57
N ASN A 821 -2.65 5.38 -33.94
CA ASN A 821 -3.05 5.11 -35.32
C ASN A 821 -4.50 5.54 -35.59
N ALA A 822 -5.09 6.36 -34.73
CA ALA A 822 -6.44 6.87 -34.92
C ALA A 822 -6.52 7.75 -36.18
N PRO A 823 -7.58 7.64 -36.99
CA PRO A 823 -7.81 8.58 -38.10
C PRO A 823 -8.00 10.01 -37.55
N PRO A 824 -7.75 11.05 -38.36
CA PRO A 824 -8.07 12.43 -37.97
C PRO A 824 -9.53 12.55 -37.49
N ARG A 825 -9.81 13.46 -36.56
CA ARG A 825 -11.20 13.72 -36.12
C ARG A 825 -12.00 14.25 -37.31
N ALA A 826 -13.13 13.62 -37.62
CA ALA A 826 -14.09 14.20 -38.52
C ALA A 826 -14.58 15.52 -37.94
N GLY A 827 -14.54 16.61 -38.72
CA GLY A 827 -14.69 18.00 -38.34
C GLY A 827 -15.64 18.31 -37.19
N GLN A 828 -15.41 19.46 -36.52
CA GLN A 828 -15.94 19.91 -35.25
C GLN A 828 -17.26 19.26 -34.82
N ARG A 829 -17.19 18.46 -33.76
CA ARG A 829 -18.41 18.02 -33.04
C ARG A 829 -19.00 19.23 -32.30
N ALA A 830 -20.33 19.32 -32.30
CA ALA A 830 -21.04 20.28 -31.51
C ALA A 830 -20.61 20.22 -30.03
N GLU A 831 -20.48 21.35 -29.38
CA GLU A 831 -20.10 21.47 -27.98
C GLU A 831 -20.96 20.55 -27.09
N LYS A 832 -20.32 19.78 -26.26
CA LYS A 832 -20.97 18.92 -25.25
C LYS A 832 -21.52 19.70 -24.09
#